data_d2e758b1b9b6e9bbc519275965a1dc9c
#
_entry.id   d2e758b1b9b6e9bbc519275965a1dc9c
#
_cell.length_a   1.000
_cell.length_b   1.000
_cell.length_c   1.000
_cell.angle_alpha   90.00
_cell.angle_beta   90.00
_cell.angle_gamma   90.00
#
_symmetry.space_group_name_H-M   'P 1'
#
loop_
_entity.id
_entity.type
_entity.pdbx_description
1 polymer ?
#
loop_
_entity_poly.entity_id
_entity_poly.type
_entity_poly.pdbx_seq_one_letter_code
_entity_poly.pdbx_strand_id
1 'polypeptide(L)'
;MPISAANPLLEFPGLPRFDAVTPADVAPAIEALLDGARATIAAIERDEALPTWETVVAPLMDRLDRLHRAWNAVRILNAVVNTPALREAYHDTLPKITAFYTDLGQNDALYRKFLALQAAPQFAALAPAARRLIDNEVRDFRLGGAELDHAKRARFKEVKEALAEAGALFDEHVLDTENAWAHYVDDTALLAGIPAEVVAQARAAAEAEGRTGYKLTLRMPCYLPVMQYAENRVLRETMHRGVATIASELAANPAWNNGPLIDRIVALRREVATLLGYRNFAEVSLVPKMAETPAEVLAFLRDLGRRARPFAERDYAELVIFARDELDLAELAAWDLSYASEKLKARRYAYSEQELKRYLPEDKVIAGLFRLVETIYGVTIFEASASVWHPSVRFFQVRDGAGALVGEFYFDLYAREGKQGGAWMDDAINRRLIDGEIQHPVAYMICNLSPPTEGGPATFTHDEVITLFHEFGHGLHQLLTRVDVPGVSGIQGVEWDAVELPSQFMENYCWEWDVLKDMTAYVGDGPQRGTPLPRALFDKMRAAKNFQSGMALLRQIELALFDMLLYADYNPVAHTPWATPQALLDAVRKEVAVVPRPAYDRFMHSFSHIFDGGYAAGYYSYKWAEVLSADAYSLFEEAGVLSPAVGARFRDEILASGGSRSAMESFVAFRGRPPRLDALLRHNGMTLAS
;
A
#
# COMPACT_ATOMS: atom_id res chain seq x y z
N MET A 1 17.61 32.86 -12.00
CA MET A 1 17.54 32.72 -13.47
C MET A 1 16.08 32.78 -13.86
N PRO A 2 15.64 33.40 -14.96
CA PRO A 2 14.25 33.29 -15.38
C PRO A 2 13.97 31.79 -15.65
N ILE A 3 12.94 31.25 -15.02
CA ILE A 3 12.47 29.88 -15.22
C ILE A 3 12.10 29.80 -16.70
N SER A 4 12.72 28.88 -17.41
CA SER A 4 12.36 28.57 -18.80
C SER A 4 10.86 28.29 -18.85
N ALA A 5 10.13 28.90 -19.82
CA ALA A 5 8.69 28.68 -20.02
C ALA A 5 8.33 27.23 -20.45
N ALA A 6 9.20 26.26 -20.20
CA ALA A 6 9.14 24.90 -20.70
C ALA A 6 9.41 23.84 -19.59
N ASN A 7 9.37 24.18 -18.28
CA ASN A 7 9.54 23.14 -17.25
C ASN A 7 8.25 22.29 -17.15
N PRO A 8 8.30 20.99 -17.48
CA PRO A 8 7.10 20.13 -17.58
C PRO A 8 6.40 19.91 -16.23
N LEU A 9 7.09 20.11 -15.11
CA LEU A 9 6.50 20.03 -13.77
C LEU A 9 5.69 21.27 -13.37
N LEU A 10 5.70 22.33 -14.18
CA LEU A 10 4.93 23.56 -13.99
C LEU A 10 3.72 23.70 -14.93
N GLU A 11 3.46 22.70 -15.76
CA GLU A 11 2.32 22.68 -16.69
C GLU A 11 1.09 22.08 -16.01
N PHE A 12 0.22 22.94 -15.40
CA PHE A 12 -0.91 22.50 -14.57
C PHE A 12 -2.27 22.30 -15.25
N PRO A 13 -2.60 22.80 -16.42
CA PRO A 13 -3.74 22.24 -17.12
C PRO A 13 -3.31 20.92 -17.77
N GLY A 14 -3.83 19.78 -17.27
CA GLY A 14 -3.59 18.48 -17.87
C GLY A 14 -2.73 17.51 -17.04
N LEU A 15 -2.39 16.40 -17.68
CA LEU A 15 -1.63 15.30 -17.08
C LEU A 15 -0.12 15.62 -17.00
N PRO A 16 0.62 14.98 -16.07
CA PRO A 16 2.08 15.11 -16.02
C PRO A 16 2.75 14.64 -17.33
N ARG A 17 3.75 15.38 -17.78
CA ARG A 17 4.50 15.07 -18.99
C ARG A 17 5.77 14.28 -18.67
N PHE A 18 5.58 13.02 -18.29
CA PHE A 18 6.67 12.14 -17.85
C PHE A 18 7.78 11.94 -18.90
N ASP A 19 7.43 11.99 -20.19
CA ASP A 19 8.37 11.91 -21.31
C ASP A 19 9.31 13.12 -21.41
N ALA A 20 8.95 14.24 -20.78
CA ALA A 20 9.70 15.48 -20.82
C ALA A 20 10.43 15.80 -19.50
N VAL A 21 10.03 15.18 -18.38
CA VAL A 21 10.64 15.45 -17.07
C VAL A 21 12.06 14.89 -17.02
N THR A 22 13.01 15.74 -16.65
CA THR A 22 14.41 15.37 -16.40
C THR A 22 14.80 15.69 -14.95
N PRO A 23 15.86 15.07 -14.39
CA PRO A 23 16.37 15.41 -13.07
C PRO A 23 16.66 16.90 -12.87
N ALA A 24 17.10 17.60 -13.94
CA ALA A 24 17.41 19.02 -13.90
C ALA A 24 16.16 19.92 -13.74
N ASP A 25 14.97 19.43 -14.04
CA ASP A 25 13.72 20.16 -13.91
C ASP A 25 13.20 20.19 -12.46
N VAL A 26 13.61 19.24 -11.62
CA VAL A 26 13.04 19.00 -10.29
C VAL A 26 13.23 20.20 -9.37
N ALA A 27 14.46 20.55 -9.05
CA ALA A 27 14.75 21.62 -8.09
C ALA A 27 14.18 22.98 -8.53
N PRO A 28 14.34 23.44 -9.80
CA PRO A 28 13.77 24.71 -10.23
C PRO A 28 12.25 24.78 -10.17
N ALA A 29 11.55 23.70 -10.52
CA ALA A 29 10.09 23.66 -10.45
C ALA A 29 9.59 23.72 -9.01
N ILE A 30 10.16 22.87 -8.15
CA ILE A 30 9.72 22.80 -6.75
C ILE A 30 10.02 24.10 -6.01
N GLU A 31 11.19 24.72 -6.22
CA GLU A 31 11.52 26.03 -5.64
C GLU A 31 10.52 27.11 -6.04
N ALA A 32 10.17 27.18 -7.32
CA ALA A 32 9.17 28.14 -7.81
C ALA A 32 7.79 27.94 -7.18
N LEU A 33 7.37 26.69 -7.00
CA LEU A 33 6.08 26.35 -6.37
C LEU A 33 6.10 26.66 -4.87
N LEU A 34 7.18 26.37 -4.18
CA LEU A 34 7.39 26.71 -2.76
C LEU A 34 7.36 28.24 -2.56
N ASP A 35 8.02 29.01 -3.42
CA ASP A 35 8.02 30.47 -3.35
C ASP A 35 6.62 31.04 -3.60
N GLY A 36 5.89 30.48 -4.57
CA GLY A 36 4.50 30.86 -4.83
C GLY A 36 3.57 30.55 -3.65
N ALA A 37 3.74 29.38 -3.02
CA ALA A 37 2.98 29.00 -1.84
C ALA A 37 3.29 29.92 -0.63
N ARG A 38 4.57 30.19 -0.35
CA ARG A 38 5.00 31.13 0.70
C ARG A 38 4.45 32.53 0.50
N ALA A 39 4.48 33.03 -0.74
CA ALA A 39 3.92 34.34 -1.07
C ALA A 39 2.40 34.42 -0.81
N THR A 40 1.67 33.35 -1.13
CA THR A 40 0.23 33.25 -0.86
C THR A 40 -0.04 33.19 0.64
N ILE A 41 0.69 32.36 1.40
CA ILE A 41 0.58 32.29 2.86
C ILE A 41 0.84 33.67 3.49
N ALA A 42 1.90 34.35 3.08
CA ALA A 42 2.21 35.68 3.59
C ALA A 42 1.15 36.75 3.22
N ALA A 43 0.45 36.59 2.12
CA ALA A 43 -0.70 37.45 1.77
C ALA A 43 -1.90 37.18 2.68
N ILE A 44 -2.20 35.89 2.93
CA ILE A 44 -3.28 35.47 3.83
C ILE A 44 -3.01 35.98 5.26
N GLU A 45 -1.76 35.87 5.75
CA GLU A 45 -1.37 36.34 7.08
C GLU A 45 -1.58 37.85 7.26
N ARG A 46 -1.24 38.63 6.24
CA ARG A 46 -1.35 40.12 6.27
C ARG A 46 -2.78 40.63 6.13
N ASP A 47 -3.69 39.82 5.64
CA ASP A 47 -5.10 40.20 5.50
C ASP A 47 -5.74 40.26 6.91
N GLU A 48 -6.09 41.48 7.33
CA GLU A 48 -6.74 41.71 8.65
C GLU A 48 -8.27 41.51 8.59
N ALA A 49 -8.84 41.25 7.42
CA ALA A 49 -10.27 40.96 7.28
C ALA A 49 -10.64 39.64 7.99
N LEU A 50 -11.93 39.51 8.32
CA LEU A 50 -12.46 38.25 8.85
C LEU A 50 -12.22 37.14 7.81
N PRO A 51 -11.64 36.00 8.24
CA PRO A 51 -11.32 34.93 7.31
C PRO A 51 -12.58 34.30 6.74
N THR A 52 -12.54 34.04 5.43
CA THR A 52 -13.59 33.32 4.70
C THR A 52 -12.95 32.15 3.92
N TRP A 53 -13.77 31.28 3.38
CA TRP A 53 -13.32 30.23 2.47
C TRP A 53 -12.51 30.80 1.31
N GLU A 54 -13.01 31.87 0.68
CA GLU A 54 -12.44 32.49 -0.52
C GLU A 54 -11.13 33.23 -0.22
N THR A 55 -10.96 33.77 0.99
CA THR A 55 -9.76 34.56 1.34
C THR A 55 -8.66 33.74 1.97
N VAL A 56 -8.95 32.56 2.54
CA VAL A 56 -7.99 31.71 3.27
C VAL A 56 -7.87 30.34 2.62
N VAL A 57 -8.96 29.58 2.54
CA VAL A 57 -8.91 28.16 2.19
C VAL A 57 -8.63 27.97 0.69
N ALA A 58 -9.42 28.59 -0.17
CA ALA A 58 -9.32 28.40 -1.62
C ALA A 58 -7.93 28.77 -2.18
N PRO A 59 -7.33 29.93 -1.86
CA PRO A 59 -6.00 30.29 -2.39
C PRO A 59 -4.89 29.41 -1.80
N LEU A 60 -4.98 28.99 -0.54
CA LEU A 60 -4.02 28.08 0.06
C LEU A 60 -4.06 26.71 -0.64
N MET A 61 -5.26 26.12 -0.77
CA MET A 61 -5.43 24.81 -1.38
C MET A 61 -5.02 24.79 -2.85
N ASP A 62 -5.20 25.88 -3.62
CA ASP A 62 -4.70 25.97 -4.99
C ASP A 62 -3.16 25.83 -5.06
N ARG A 63 -2.45 26.49 -4.15
CA ARG A 63 -0.98 26.42 -4.13
C ARG A 63 -0.47 25.05 -3.66
N LEU A 64 -1.12 24.47 -2.67
CA LEU A 64 -0.76 23.16 -2.15
C LEU A 64 -1.06 22.05 -3.18
N ASP A 65 -2.17 22.13 -3.93
CA ASP A 65 -2.48 21.19 -5.01
C ASP A 65 -1.40 21.20 -6.11
N ARG A 66 -0.97 22.37 -6.55
CA ARG A 66 0.09 22.49 -7.57
C ARG A 66 1.42 21.90 -7.08
N LEU A 67 1.80 22.22 -5.83
CA LEU A 67 3.00 21.65 -5.22
C LEU A 67 2.90 20.13 -5.08
N HIS A 68 1.75 19.63 -4.60
CA HIS A 68 1.48 18.21 -4.47
C HIS A 68 1.63 17.48 -5.81
N ARG A 69 0.97 17.95 -6.87
CA ARG A 69 1.01 17.36 -8.21
C ARG A 69 2.43 17.27 -8.77
N ALA A 70 3.22 18.35 -8.65
CA ALA A 70 4.58 18.36 -9.12
C ALA A 70 5.50 17.45 -8.30
N TRP A 71 5.39 17.52 -6.97
CA TRP A 71 6.22 16.69 -6.09
C TRP A 71 5.85 15.22 -6.17
N ASN A 72 4.56 14.89 -6.30
CA ASN A 72 4.12 13.52 -6.45
C ASN A 72 4.59 12.89 -7.77
N ALA A 73 4.65 13.66 -8.87
CA ALA A 73 5.27 13.21 -10.12
C ALA A 73 6.77 12.89 -9.94
N VAL A 74 7.49 13.63 -9.12
CA VAL A 74 8.90 13.35 -8.79
C VAL A 74 9.02 12.12 -7.90
N ARG A 75 8.15 11.98 -6.88
CA ARG A 75 8.11 10.82 -5.97
C ARG A 75 7.86 9.52 -6.74
N ILE A 76 6.84 9.51 -7.60
CA ILE A 76 6.54 8.30 -8.37
C ILE A 76 7.70 7.93 -9.30
N LEU A 77 8.31 8.88 -9.99
CA LEU A 77 9.49 8.62 -10.81
C LEU A 77 10.65 8.07 -9.99
N ASN A 78 10.91 8.61 -8.79
CA ASN A 78 11.94 8.08 -7.89
C ASN A 78 11.64 6.63 -7.46
N ALA A 79 10.37 6.30 -7.22
CA ALA A 79 9.97 4.95 -6.81
C ALA A 79 10.00 3.93 -7.97
N VAL A 80 9.75 4.33 -9.22
CA VAL A 80 9.52 3.38 -10.33
C VAL A 80 10.56 3.43 -11.45
N VAL A 81 11.43 4.44 -11.50
CA VAL A 81 12.52 4.61 -12.47
C VAL A 81 13.88 4.61 -11.78
N ASN A 82 14.02 5.35 -10.69
CA ASN A 82 15.13 5.36 -9.74
C ASN A 82 16.54 5.42 -10.38
N THR A 83 16.75 6.32 -11.34
CA THR A 83 18.11 6.55 -11.85
C THR A 83 18.95 7.30 -10.81
N PRO A 84 20.31 7.15 -10.80
CA PRO A 84 21.17 7.87 -9.85
C PRO A 84 20.96 9.39 -9.86
N ALA A 85 20.82 9.99 -11.05
CA ALA A 85 20.60 11.43 -11.17
C ALA A 85 19.22 11.88 -10.65
N LEU A 86 18.19 11.06 -10.81
CA LEU A 86 16.85 11.35 -10.29
C LEU A 86 16.82 11.20 -8.76
N ARG A 87 17.48 10.18 -8.23
CA ARG A 87 17.64 9.95 -6.79
C ARG A 87 18.36 11.15 -6.15
N GLU A 88 19.45 11.63 -6.74
CA GLU A 88 20.16 12.84 -6.29
C GLU A 88 19.23 14.06 -6.26
N ALA A 89 18.52 14.33 -7.37
CA ALA A 89 17.58 15.46 -7.45
C ALA A 89 16.43 15.36 -6.43
N TYR A 90 15.94 14.15 -6.17
CA TYR A 90 14.95 13.87 -5.13
C TYR A 90 15.48 14.20 -3.74
N HIS A 91 16.69 13.72 -3.38
CA HIS A 91 17.32 13.97 -2.08
C HIS A 91 17.66 15.43 -1.84
N ASP A 92 18.13 16.15 -2.84
CA ASP A 92 18.41 17.57 -2.73
C ASP A 92 17.14 18.41 -2.51
N THR A 93 15.99 17.88 -2.93
CA THR A 93 14.71 18.60 -2.88
C THR A 93 13.84 18.20 -1.67
N LEU A 94 13.89 16.96 -1.23
CA LEU A 94 13.11 16.45 -0.11
C LEU A 94 13.22 17.29 1.17
N PRO A 95 14.40 17.76 1.62
CA PRO A 95 14.50 18.62 2.80
C PRO A 95 13.73 19.94 2.66
N LYS A 96 13.68 20.51 1.46
CA LYS A 96 12.97 21.77 1.18
C LYS A 96 11.45 21.59 1.30
N ILE A 97 10.93 20.48 0.79
CA ILE A 97 9.53 20.09 0.91
C ILE A 97 9.17 19.84 2.38
N THR A 98 9.98 19.04 3.08
CA THR A 98 9.75 18.71 4.49
C THR A 98 9.78 19.97 5.36
N ALA A 99 10.76 20.86 5.15
CA ALA A 99 10.84 22.14 5.83
C ALA A 99 9.61 23.01 5.59
N PHE A 100 9.14 23.09 4.33
CA PHE A 100 7.96 23.87 3.97
C PHE A 100 6.70 23.37 4.68
N TYR A 101 6.41 22.08 4.61
CA TYR A 101 5.21 21.52 5.26
C TYR A 101 5.28 21.58 6.78
N THR A 102 6.50 21.49 7.36
CA THR A 102 6.68 21.69 8.80
C THR A 102 6.43 23.15 9.18
N ASP A 103 6.99 24.12 8.43
CA ASP A 103 6.74 25.54 8.65
C ASP A 103 5.25 25.89 8.50
N LEU A 104 4.58 25.30 7.50
CA LEU A 104 3.13 25.43 7.30
C LEU A 104 2.36 24.92 8.53
N GLY A 105 2.63 23.68 8.98
CA GLY A 105 1.96 23.10 10.15
C GLY A 105 2.24 23.83 11.47
N GLN A 106 3.34 24.60 11.55
CA GLN A 106 3.70 25.43 12.70
C GLN A 106 3.22 26.89 12.60
N ASN A 107 2.54 27.25 11.51
CA ASN A 107 2.13 28.62 11.25
C ASN A 107 0.98 29.06 12.15
N ASP A 108 1.30 29.75 13.25
CA ASP A 108 0.34 30.23 14.24
C ASP A 108 -0.67 31.24 13.67
N ALA A 109 -0.25 32.13 12.76
CA ALA A 109 -1.14 33.12 12.17
C ALA A 109 -2.20 32.44 11.30
N LEU A 110 -1.79 31.49 10.46
CA LEU A 110 -2.69 30.70 9.62
C LEU A 110 -3.61 29.80 10.48
N TYR A 111 -3.06 29.13 11.49
CA TYR A 111 -3.82 28.34 12.45
C TYR A 111 -4.95 29.15 13.12
N ARG A 112 -4.67 30.37 13.58
CA ARG A 112 -5.68 31.26 14.16
C ARG A 112 -6.79 31.63 13.16
N LYS A 113 -6.46 31.75 11.87
CA LYS A 113 -7.49 31.98 10.82
C LYS A 113 -8.39 30.76 10.65
N PHE A 114 -7.87 29.56 10.66
CA PHE A 114 -8.68 28.35 10.63
C PHE A 114 -9.54 28.19 11.89
N LEU A 115 -9.04 28.51 13.08
CA LEU A 115 -9.84 28.56 14.31
C LEU A 115 -10.96 29.60 14.21
N ALA A 116 -10.68 30.77 13.65
CA ALA A 116 -11.68 31.81 13.45
C ALA A 116 -12.76 31.40 12.42
N LEU A 117 -12.37 30.70 11.35
CA LEU A 117 -13.32 30.10 10.39
C LEU A 117 -14.21 29.07 11.08
N GLN A 118 -13.66 28.17 11.90
CA GLN A 118 -14.41 27.15 12.65
C GLN A 118 -15.39 27.77 13.66
N ALA A 119 -14.99 28.86 14.31
CA ALA A 119 -15.82 29.56 15.29
C ALA A 119 -16.83 30.53 14.66
N ALA A 120 -16.76 30.81 13.37
CA ALA A 120 -17.62 31.77 12.70
C ALA A 120 -19.08 31.26 12.58
N PRO A 121 -20.09 32.13 12.72
CA PRO A 121 -21.50 31.73 12.56
C PRO A 121 -21.81 31.05 11.22
N GLN A 122 -21.11 31.44 10.15
CA GLN A 122 -21.27 30.89 8.81
C GLN A 122 -20.65 29.49 8.65
N PHE A 123 -19.86 29.00 9.60
CA PHE A 123 -19.29 27.64 9.56
C PHE A 123 -20.37 26.58 9.43
N ALA A 124 -21.45 26.70 10.20
CA ALA A 124 -22.60 25.78 10.15
C ALA A 124 -23.31 25.76 8.78
N ALA A 125 -23.22 26.85 8.01
CA ALA A 125 -23.81 26.97 6.67
C ALA A 125 -22.91 26.42 5.54
N LEU A 126 -21.63 26.12 5.82
CA LEU A 126 -20.73 25.50 4.85
C LEU A 126 -21.21 24.08 4.52
N ALA A 127 -20.91 23.63 3.32
CA ALA A 127 -21.11 22.24 2.92
C ALA A 127 -20.36 21.28 3.88
N PRO A 128 -20.87 20.06 4.12
CA PRO A 128 -20.22 19.10 5.04
C PRO A 128 -18.75 18.86 4.75
N ALA A 129 -18.37 18.72 3.47
CA ALA A 129 -16.99 18.54 3.05
C ALA A 129 -16.09 19.74 3.43
N ALA A 130 -16.57 20.96 3.26
CA ALA A 130 -15.83 22.17 3.62
C ALA A 130 -15.64 22.28 5.15
N ARG A 131 -16.64 21.93 5.94
CA ARG A 131 -16.52 21.87 7.41
C ARG A 131 -15.50 20.82 7.82
N ARG A 132 -15.57 19.61 7.24
CA ARG A 132 -14.63 18.52 7.52
C ARG A 132 -13.21 18.90 7.19
N LEU A 133 -12.97 19.59 6.06
CA LEU A 133 -11.63 20.11 5.74
C LEU A 133 -11.13 21.06 6.84
N ILE A 134 -11.94 22.05 7.25
CA ILE A 134 -11.53 23.02 8.28
C ILE A 134 -11.24 22.30 9.61
N ASP A 135 -12.08 21.34 10.01
CA ASP A 135 -11.85 20.54 11.22
C ASP A 135 -10.56 19.72 11.15
N ASN A 136 -10.29 19.10 10.00
CA ASN A 136 -9.05 18.37 9.76
C ASN A 136 -7.82 19.30 9.80
N GLU A 137 -7.88 20.46 9.14
CA GLU A 137 -6.78 21.43 9.16
C GLU A 137 -6.48 21.93 10.58
N VAL A 138 -7.50 22.24 11.38
CA VAL A 138 -7.33 22.62 12.80
C VAL A 138 -6.64 21.50 13.60
N ARG A 139 -7.05 20.25 13.39
CA ARG A 139 -6.38 19.08 13.99
C ARG A 139 -4.93 18.98 13.53
N ASP A 140 -4.69 19.10 12.23
CA ASP A 140 -3.39 18.87 11.62
C ASP A 140 -2.38 19.99 11.95
N PHE A 141 -2.84 21.25 12.11
CA PHE A 141 -2.02 22.32 12.71
C PHE A 141 -1.56 21.99 14.12
N ARG A 142 -2.43 21.40 14.98
CA ARG A 142 -2.02 20.97 16.33
C ARG A 142 -0.97 19.87 16.26
N LEU A 143 -1.18 18.86 15.41
CA LEU A 143 -0.20 17.79 15.18
C LEU A 143 1.07 18.28 14.49
N GLY A 144 1.00 19.36 13.72
CA GLY A 144 2.13 20.05 13.09
C GLY A 144 2.92 20.92 14.07
N GLY A 145 2.41 21.14 15.28
CA GLY A 145 3.10 21.88 16.34
C GLY A 145 2.79 23.39 16.37
N ALA A 146 1.64 23.85 15.80
CA ALA A 146 1.24 25.27 15.82
C ALA A 146 1.11 25.84 17.25
N GLU A 147 0.77 25.00 18.22
CA GLU A 147 0.63 25.40 19.65
C GLU A 147 1.95 25.34 20.44
N LEU A 148 3.04 24.88 19.84
CA LEU A 148 4.35 24.79 20.50
C LEU A 148 4.98 26.18 20.72
N ASP A 149 5.75 26.32 21.79
CA ASP A 149 6.62 27.48 21.97
C ASP A 149 7.77 27.51 20.97
N HIS A 150 8.45 28.66 20.84
CA HIS A 150 9.48 28.86 19.81
C HIS A 150 10.62 27.84 19.88
N ALA A 151 11.08 27.45 21.05
CA ALA A 151 12.20 26.50 21.20
C ALA A 151 11.75 25.09 20.78
N LYS A 152 10.56 24.67 21.17
CA LYS A 152 9.99 23.38 20.78
C LYS A 152 9.67 23.31 19.29
N ARG A 153 9.20 24.41 18.67
CA ARG A 153 8.97 24.48 17.21
C ARG A 153 10.25 24.23 16.43
N ALA A 154 11.34 24.91 16.80
CA ALA A 154 12.63 24.71 16.14
C ALA A 154 13.09 23.25 16.24
N ARG A 155 13.00 22.66 17.44
CA ARG A 155 13.36 21.27 17.64
C ARG A 155 12.44 20.30 16.89
N PHE A 156 11.14 20.54 16.88
CA PHE A 156 10.17 19.72 16.12
C PHE A 156 10.50 19.71 14.62
N LYS A 157 10.87 20.87 14.05
CA LYS A 157 11.30 20.97 12.64
C LYS A 157 12.54 20.13 12.37
N GLU A 158 13.59 20.23 13.19
CA GLU A 158 14.79 19.39 13.08
C GLU A 158 14.44 17.90 13.12
N VAL A 159 13.53 17.51 14.03
CA VAL A 159 13.08 16.12 14.17
C VAL A 159 12.32 15.64 12.92
N LYS A 160 11.44 16.47 12.36
CA LYS A 160 10.69 16.12 11.13
C LYS A 160 11.61 15.99 9.91
N GLU A 161 12.58 16.88 9.77
CA GLU A 161 13.59 16.80 8.70
C GLU A 161 14.43 15.53 8.85
N ALA A 162 14.90 15.21 10.06
CA ALA A 162 15.66 14.00 10.33
C ALA A 162 14.85 12.70 10.12
N LEU A 163 13.53 12.73 10.40
CA LEU A 163 12.64 11.60 10.12
C LEU A 163 12.46 11.37 8.61
N ALA A 164 12.24 12.43 7.84
CA ALA A 164 12.09 12.32 6.39
C ALA A 164 13.37 11.79 5.72
N GLU A 165 14.55 12.30 6.14
CA GLU A 165 15.84 11.78 5.69
C GLU A 165 16.03 10.30 6.02
N ALA A 166 15.76 9.92 7.28
CA ALA A 166 15.97 8.55 7.76
C ALA A 166 15.00 7.55 7.10
N GLY A 167 13.75 7.96 6.83
CA GLY A 167 12.76 7.15 6.14
C GLY A 167 13.16 6.89 4.69
N ALA A 168 13.48 7.95 3.93
CA ALA A 168 13.92 7.83 2.55
C ALA A 168 15.17 6.93 2.42
N LEU A 169 16.14 7.09 3.32
CA LEU A 169 17.34 6.27 3.35
C LEU A 169 17.05 4.80 3.71
N PHE A 170 16.05 4.57 4.57
CA PHE A 170 15.60 3.21 4.92
C PHE A 170 15.12 2.46 3.68
N ASP A 171 14.24 3.05 2.91
CA ASP A 171 13.68 2.45 1.69
C ASP A 171 14.74 2.26 0.60
N GLU A 172 15.67 3.19 0.47
CA GLU A 172 16.79 3.04 -0.47
C GLU A 172 17.70 1.88 -0.13
N HIS A 173 18.02 1.68 1.15
CA HIS A 173 18.82 0.52 1.57
C HIS A 173 18.12 -0.81 1.26
N VAL A 174 16.79 -0.87 1.38
CA VAL A 174 15.99 -2.04 0.99
C VAL A 174 16.12 -2.27 -0.50
N LEU A 175 15.83 -1.25 -1.32
CA LEU A 175 15.89 -1.34 -2.77
C LEU A 175 17.29 -1.70 -3.28
N ASP A 176 18.32 -1.07 -2.73
CA ASP A 176 19.72 -1.31 -3.14
C ASP A 176 20.16 -2.72 -2.75
N THR A 177 19.75 -3.23 -1.58
CA THR A 177 20.03 -4.62 -1.18
C THR A 177 19.34 -5.60 -2.10
N GLU A 178 18.08 -5.39 -2.45
CA GLU A 178 17.33 -6.26 -3.37
C GLU A 178 17.93 -6.26 -4.78
N ASN A 179 18.29 -5.09 -5.29
CA ASN A 179 18.88 -4.95 -6.62
C ASN A 179 20.30 -5.56 -6.72
N ALA A 180 21.10 -5.44 -5.66
CA ALA A 180 22.45 -5.96 -5.63
C ALA A 180 22.52 -7.48 -5.36
N TRP A 181 21.48 -8.05 -4.76
CA TRP A 181 21.47 -9.46 -4.43
C TRP A 181 21.22 -10.32 -5.68
N ALA A 182 22.09 -11.29 -5.90
CA ALA A 182 21.93 -12.29 -6.95
C ALA A 182 22.54 -13.62 -6.52
N HIS A 183 21.88 -14.71 -6.91
CA HIS A 183 22.41 -16.05 -6.81
C HIS A 183 22.51 -16.68 -8.20
N TYR A 184 23.75 -16.98 -8.63
CA TYR A 184 24.00 -17.56 -9.95
C TYR A 184 24.06 -19.08 -9.84
N VAL A 185 23.39 -19.75 -10.77
CA VAL A 185 23.32 -21.22 -10.86
C VAL A 185 23.78 -21.65 -12.24
N ASP A 186 24.79 -22.49 -12.32
CA ASP A 186 25.28 -23.05 -13.58
C ASP A 186 24.69 -24.44 -13.87
N ASP A 187 24.40 -25.21 -12.81
CA ASP A 187 23.84 -26.56 -12.91
C ASP A 187 22.30 -26.51 -12.89
N THR A 188 21.69 -26.83 -14.03
CA THR A 188 20.24 -26.91 -14.20
C THR A 188 19.55 -27.89 -13.25
N ALA A 189 20.26 -28.92 -12.75
CA ALA A 189 19.70 -29.87 -11.81
C ALA A 189 19.28 -29.22 -10.48
N LEU A 190 19.93 -28.11 -10.08
CA LEU A 190 19.58 -27.35 -8.89
C LEU A 190 18.26 -26.58 -9.02
N LEU A 191 17.77 -26.40 -10.25
CA LEU A 191 16.52 -25.71 -10.57
C LEU A 191 15.33 -26.67 -10.72
N ALA A 192 15.51 -27.96 -10.42
CA ALA A 192 14.45 -28.95 -10.50
C ALA A 192 13.20 -28.50 -9.71
N GLY A 193 12.02 -28.67 -10.32
CA GLY A 193 10.73 -28.30 -9.76
C GLY A 193 10.29 -26.85 -10.03
N ILE A 194 11.20 -25.92 -10.29
CA ILE A 194 10.88 -24.51 -10.57
C ILE A 194 10.15 -24.41 -11.92
N PRO A 195 9.08 -23.58 -12.01
CA PRO A 195 8.34 -23.37 -13.26
C PRO A 195 9.22 -22.92 -14.41
N ALA A 196 8.96 -23.46 -15.61
CA ALA A 196 9.82 -23.25 -16.78
C ALA A 196 9.95 -21.77 -17.19
N GLU A 197 8.87 -20.97 -17.02
CA GLU A 197 8.92 -19.53 -17.28
C GLU A 197 9.86 -18.78 -16.32
N VAL A 198 9.91 -19.18 -15.06
CA VAL A 198 10.84 -18.57 -14.07
C VAL A 198 12.27 -18.92 -14.39
N VAL A 199 12.52 -20.18 -14.79
CA VAL A 199 13.85 -20.62 -15.25
C VAL A 199 14.27 -19.88 -16.52
N ALA A 200 13.35 -19.63 -17.45
CA ALA A 200 13.64 -18.86 -18.67
C ALA A 200 13.97 -17.40 -18.36
N GLN A 201 13.21 -16.77 -17.44
CA GLN A 201 13.48 -15.41 -16.97
C GLN A 201 14.85 -15.32 -16.27
N ALA A 202 15.19 -16.31 -15.42
CA ALA A 202 16.47 -16.35 -14.74
C ALA A 202 17.67 -16.51 -15.73
N ARG A 203 17.46 -17.25 -16.82
CA ARG A 203 18.44 -17.36 -17.90
C ARG A 203 18.61 -16.02 -18.62
N ALA A 204 17.51 -15.40 -19.06
CA ALA A 204 17.54 -14.09 -19.73
C ALA A 204 18.21 -13.02 -18.85
N ALA A 205 17.97 -13.04 -17.54
CA ALA A 205 18.62 -12.14 -16.59
C ALA A 205 20.15 -12.33 -16.51
N ALA A 206 20.64 -13.58 -16.58
CA ALA A 206 22.07 -13.86 -16.63
C ALA A 206 22.67 -13.42 -17.97
N GLU A 207 22.00 -13.73 -19.09
CA GLU A 207 22.44 -13.37 -20.45
C GLU A 207 22.52 -11.84 -20.65
N ALA A 208 21.60 -11.08 -20.05
CA ALA A 208 21.65 -9.61 -20.07
C ALA A 208 22.91 -9.03 -19.43
N GLU A 209 23.54 -9.76 -18.52
CA GLU A 209 24.82 -9.41 -17.90
C GLU A 209 26.04 -10.06 -18.60
N GLY A 210 25.82 -10.69 -19.75
CA GLY A 210 26.88 -11.40 -20.49
C GLY A 210 27.37 -12.70 -19.81
N ARG A 211 26.55 -13.29 -18.92
CA ARG A 211 26.83 -14.53 -18.19
C ARG A 211 26.09 -15.72 -18.78
N THR A 212 26.68 -16.89 -18.67
CA THR A 212 26.02 -18.17 -18.87
C THR A 212 25.32 -18.61 -17.58
N GLY A 213 24.39 -19.57 -17.70
CA GLY A 213 23.65 -20.08 -16.53
C GLY A 213 22.38 -19.28 -16.21
N TYR A 214 22.09 -19.13 -14.93
CA TYR A 214 20.81 -18.58 -14.43
C TYR A 214 21.09 -17.59 -13.29
N LYS A 215 20.42 -16.43 -13.31
CA LYS A 215 20.46 -15.43 -12.25
C LYS A 215 19.15 -15.47 -11.49
N LEU A 216 19.16 -15.86 -10.23
CA LEU A 216 18.02 -15.76 -9.31
C LEU A 216 18.12 -14.46 -8.50
N THR A 217 16.98 -13.81 -8.25
CA THR A 217 16.87 -12.53 -7.54
C THR A 217 15.88 -12.64 -6.39
N LEU A 218 15.86 -11.63 -5.50
CA LEU A 218 14.89 -11.57 -4.40
C LEU A 218 13.53 -10.96 -4.80
N ARG A 219 13.38 -10.52 -6.06
CA ARG A 219 12.09 -9.98 -6.54
C ARG A 219 11.02 -11.08 -6.50
N MET A 220 9.83 -10.71 -6.07
CA MET A 220 8.74 -11.66 -5.79
C MET A 220 8.42 -12.62 -6.95
N PRO A 221 8.38 -12.20 -8.24
CA PRO A 221 8.14 -13.12 -9.35
C PRO A 221 9.22 -14.21 -9.54
N CYS A 222 10.43 -14.00 -9.02
CA CYS A 222 11.49 -15.01 -8.96
C CYS A 222 11.50 -15.74 -7.61
N TYR A 223 11.51 -14.99 -6.51
CA TYR A 223 11.64 -15.52 -5.14
C TYR A 223 10.54 -16.51 -4.78
N LEU A 224 9.28 -16.10 -4.94
CA LEU A 224 8.14 -16.89 -4.47
C LEU A 224 8.04 -18.25 -5.18
N PRO A 225 8.11 -18.36 -6.51
CA PRO A 225 8.11 -19.65 -7.18
C PRO A 225 9.31 -20.54 -6.83
N VAL A 226 10.49 -19.96 -6.60
CA VAL A 226 11.65 -20.76 -6.12
C VAL A 226 11.34 -21.35 -4.74
N MET A 227 10.78 -20.56 -3.82
CA MET A 227 10.43 -21.04 -2.48
C MET A 227 9.31 -22.09 -2.48
N GLN A 228 8.37 -22.00 -3.42
CA GLN A 228 7.23 -22.93 -3.52
C GLN A 228 7.57 -24.24 -4.24
N TYR A 229 8.44 -24.19 -5.25
CA TYR A 229 8.59 -25.29 -6.19
C TYR A 229 10.00 -25.89 -6.28
N ALA A 230 11.06 -25.17 -5.89
CA ALA A 230 12.42 -25.72 -5.98
C ALA A 230 12.56 -26.97 -5.10
N GLU A 231 12.97 -28.10 -5.69
CA GLU A 231 13.23 -29.35 -4.95
C GLU A 231 14.50 -29.25 -4.12
N ASN A 232 15.46 -28.42 -4.57
CA ASN A 232 16.72 -28.24 -3.88
C ASN A 232 16.55 -27.42 -2.59
N ARG A 233 16.70 -28.10 -1.43
CA ARG A 233 16.53 -27.47 -0.10
C ARG A 233 17.56 -26.39 0.19
N VAL A 234 18.82 -26.58 -0.27
CA VAL A 234 19.90 -25.60 -0.07
C VAL A 234 19.62 -24.32 -0.85
N LEU A 235 19.05 -24.45 -2.05
CA LEU A 235 18.64 -23.29 -2.83
C LEU A 235 17.53 -22.50 -2.10
N ARG A 236 16.51 -23.18 -1.56
CA ARG A 236 15.48 -22.53 -0.75
C ARG A 236 16.04 -21.81 0.47
N GLU A 237 16.98 -22.44 1.18
CA GLU A 237 17.67 -21.83 2.32
C GLU A 237 18.42 -20.56 1.92
N THR A 238 19.15 -20.61 0.80
CA THR A 238 19.91 -19.48 0.25
C THR A 238 18.98 -18.29 -0.07
N MET A 239 17.89 -18.57 -0.77
CA MET A 239 16.90 -17.56 -1.14
C MET A 239 16.20 -16.97 0.10
N HIS A 240 15.76 -17.83 1.03
CA HIS A 240 15.14 -17.41 2.28
C HIS A 240 16.06 -16.53 3.11
N ARG A 241 17.34 -16.93 3.24
CA ARG A 241 18.33 -16.13 3.95
C ARG A 241 18.52 -14.76 3.28
N GLY A 242 18.55 -14.72 1.95
CA GLY A 242 18.61 -13.47 1.20
C GLY A 242 17.52 -12.50 1.60
N VAL A 243 16.26 -12.93 1.56
CA VAL A 243 15.10 -12.09 1.93
C VAL A 243 15.08 -11.76 3.42
N ALA A 244 15.35 -12.75 4.28
CA ALA A 244 15.28 -12.57 5.73
C ALA A 244 16.37 -11.65 6.29
N THR A 245 17.37 -11.27 5.49
CA THR A 245 18.50 -10.41 5.90
C THR A 245 18.64 -9.14 5.07
N ILE A 246 17.61 -8.78 4.27
CA ILE A 246 17.60 -7.52 3.50
C ILE A 246 17.90 -6.34 4.41
N ALA A 247 18.76 -5.44 3.96
CA ALA A 247 19.14 -4.20 4.62
C ALA A 247 19.49 -4.37 6.11
N SER A 248 20.17 -5.47 6.45
CA SER A 248 20.61 -5.76 7.82
C SER A 248 22.13 -5.86 7.93
N GLU A 249 22.64 -6.01 9.16
CA GLU A 249 24.05 -6.27 9.45
C GLU A 249 24.55 -7.61 8.85
N LEU A 250 23.64 -8.47 8.41
CA LEU A 250 23.91 -9.75 7.78
C LEU A 250 23.89 -9.68 6.24
N ALA A 251 23.51 -8.54 5.67
CA ALA A 251 23.54 -8.32 4.23
C ALA A 251 24.99 -8.19 3.70
N ALA A 252 25.15 -8.40 2.39
CA ALA A 252 26.47 -8.37 1.76
C ALA A 252 27.16 -6.99 1.87
N ASN A 253 26.38 -5.91 1.84
CA ASN A 253 26.89 -4.55 2.02
C ASN A 253 26.46 -3.99 3.38
N PRO A 254 27.35 -3.89 4.37
CA PRO A 254 27.02 -3.40 5.70
C PRO A 254 26.68 -1.90 5.72
N ALA A 255 26.96 -1.13 4.66
CA ALA A 255 26.58 0.28 4.56
C ALA A 255 25.05 0.44 4.42
N TRP A 256 24.35 -0.59 3.95
CA TRP A 256 22.90 -0.59 3.80
C TRP A 256 22.16 -1.19 5.02
N ASN A 257 22.81 -1.19 6.19
CA ASN A 257 22.19 -1.71 7.41
C ASN A 257 21.20 -0.73 8.02
N ASN A 258 19.93 -1.08 8.03
CA ASN A 258 18.83 -0.29 8.59
C ASN A 258 18.72 -0.35 10.12
N GLY A 259 19.48 -1.20 10.82
CA GLY A 259 19.43 -1.30 12.27
C GLY A 259 19.59 0.06 12.97
N PRO A 260 20.66 0.84 12.70
CA PRO A 260 20.83 2.19 13.26
C PRO A 260 19.72 3.18 12.86
N LEU A 261 19.14 3.04 11.66
CA LEU A 261 18.02 3.88 11.22
C LEU A 261 16.73 3.55 11.99
N ILE A 262 16.46 2.28 12.26
CA ILE A 262 15.33 1.85 13.10
C ILE A 262 15.41 2.51 14.47
N ASP A 263 16.55 2.43 15.15
CA ASP A 263 16.74 3.05 16.46
C ASP A 263 16.55 4.57 16.39
N ARG A 264 17.10 5.22 15.35
CA ARG A 264 16.97 6.67 15.13
C ARG A 264 15.51 7.07 14.90
N ILE A 265 14.78 6.37 14.00
CA ILE A 265 13.39 6.67 13.67
C ILE A 265 12.48 6.51 14.90
N VAL A 266 12.64 5.43 15.66
CA VAL A 266 11.86 5.18 16.87
C VAL A 266 12.11 6.27 17.92
N ALA A 267 13.38 6.68 18.13
CA ALA A 267 13.72 7.76 19.04
C ALA A 267 13.14 9.11 18.61
N LEU A 268 13.23 9.46 17.32
CA LEU A 268 12.70 10.70 16.77
C LEU A 268 11.17 10.76 16.87
N ARG A 269 10.45 9.66 16.54
CA ARG A 269 8.99 9.60 16.68
C ARG A 269 8.55 9.75 18.14
N ARG A 270 9.29 9.16 19.07
CA ARG A 270 9.05 9.37 20.50
C ARG A 270 9.24 10.83 20.90
N GLU A 271 10.27 11.50 20.36
CA GLU A 271 10.51 12.91 20.62
C GLU A 271 9.37 13.77 20.04
N VAL A 272 8.85 13.47 18.83
CA VAL A 272 7.63 14.11 18.29
C VAL A 272 6.48 14.04 19.29
N ALA A 273 6.18 12.84 19.80
CA ALA A 273 5.10 12.66 20.77
C ALA A 273 5.32 13.50 22.04
N THR A 274 6.54 13.49 22.58
CA THR A 274 6.90 14.28 23.78
C THR A 274 6.74 15.77 23.55
N LEU A 275 7.19 16.29 22.40
CA LEU A 275 7.07 17.71 22.04
C LEU A 275 5.61 18.12 21.95
N LEU A 276 4.75 17.27 21.35
CA LEU A 276 3.31 17.51 21.20
C LEU A 276 2.50 17.24 22.49
N GLY A 277 3.13 16.74 23.57
CA GLY A 277 2.47 16.49 24.84
C GLY A 277 1.74 15.14 24.95
N TYR A 278 1.99 14.21 24.02
CA TYR A 278 1.48 12.84 24.08
C TYR A 278 2.43 11.92 24.85
N ARG A 279 1.91 10.82 25.39
CA ARG A 279 2.70 9.83 26.14
C ARG A 279 3.64 9.02 25.24
N ASN A 280 3.20 8.74 24.02
CA ASN A 280 3.93 7.93 23.03
C ASN A 280 3.46 8.28 21.61
N PHE A 281 4.19 7.78 20.60
CA PHE A 281 3.88 8.07 19.20
C PHE A 281 2.61 7.37 18.71
N ALA A 282 2.24 6.22 19.29
CA ALA A 282 1.00 5.55 18.94
C ALA A 282 -0.24 6.43 19.21
N GLU A 283 -0.24 7.19 20.32
CA GLU A 283 -1.30 8.17 20.57
C GLU A 283 -1.36 9.26 19.49
N VAL A 284 -0.21 9.79 19.06
CA VAL A 284 -0.13 10.79 17.96
C VAL A 284 -0.69 10.19 16.66
N SER A 285 -0.27 8.97 16.34
CA SER A 285 -0.69 8.25 15.14
C SER A 285 -2.20 7.99 15.08
N LEU A 286 -2.84 7.76 16.22
CA LEU A 286 -4.27 7.46 16.29
C LEU A 286 -5.19 8.69 16.19
N VAL A 287 -4.68 9.90 16.42
CA VAL A 287 -5.52 11.12 16.38
C VAL A 287 -6.37 11.26 15.10
N PRO A 288 -5.86 11.00 13.88
CA PRO A 288 -6.64 11.07 12.65
C PRO A 288 -7.30 9.72 12.26
N LYS A 289 -7.43 8.74 13.16
CA LYS A 289 -7.90 7.39 12.87
C LYS A 289 -9.24 7.09 13.57
N MET A 290 -9.86 5.96 13.21
CA MET A 290 -11.10 5.47 13.84
C MET A 290 -10.88 4.93 15.24
N ALA A 291 -9.78 4.20 15.46
CA ALA A 291 -9.40 3.68 16.77
C ALA A 291 -8.93 4.83 17.68
N GLU A 292 -9.45 4.87 18.90
CA GLU A 292 -9.22 6.00 19.81
C GLU A 292 -7.95 5.84 20.67
N THR A 293 -7.58 4.60 21.01
CA THR A 293 -6.45 4.34 21.92
C THR A 293 -5.59 3.15 21.52
N PRO A 294 -4.27 3.17 21.83
CA PRO A 294 -3.42 2.00 21.63
C PRO A 294 -3.91 0.75 22.38
N ALA A 295 -4.53 0.94 23.55
CA ALA A 295 -5.09 -0.19 24.33
C ALA A 295 -6.26 -0.88 23.61
N GLU A 296 -7.13 -0.11 22.94
CA GLU A 296 -8.21 -0.65 22.10
C GLU A 296 -7.65 -1.50 20.96
N VAL A 297 -6.67 -0.98 20.23
CA VAL A 297 -6.01 -1.69 19.13
C VAL A 297 -5.35 -2.99 19.61
N LEU A 298 -4.59 -2.92 20.71
CA LEU A 298 -3.94 -4.11 21.29
C LEU A 298 -4.96 -5.15 21.75
N ALA A 299 -6.09 -4.73 22.34
CA ALA A 299 -7.17 -5.62 22.74
C ALA A 299 -7.82 -6.32 21.55
N PHE A 300 -8.10 -5.56 20.47
CA PHE A 300 -8.62 -6.07 19.21
C PHE A 300 -7.69 -7.12 18.58
N LEU A 301 -6.40 -6.79 18.42
CA LEU A 301 -5.42 -7.70 17.83
C LEU A 301 -5.25 -8.97 18.65
N ARG A 302 -5.19 -8.86 19.97
CA ARG A 302 -5.10 -10.03 20.87
C ARG A 302 -6.35 -10.89 20.87
N ASP A 303 -7.54 -10.29 20.72
CA ASP A 303 -8.78 -11.05 20.58
C ASP A 303 -8.79 -11.87 19.29
N LEU A 304 -8.44 -11.25 18.17
CA LEU A 304 -8.27 -11.96 16.90
C LEU A 304 -7.22 -13.07 16.99
N GLY A 305 -6.08 -12.78 17.62
CA GLY A 305 -5.01 -13.77 17.84
C GLY A 305 -5.48 -15.00 18.63
N ARG A 306 -6.24 -14.79 19.71
CA ARG A 306 -6.82 -15.91 20.49
C ARG A 306 -7.79 -16.76 19.67
N ARG A 307 -8.60 -16.14 18.82
CA ARG A 307 -9.55 -16.85 17.95
C ARG A 307 -8.84 -17.62 16.82
N ALA A 308 -7.80 -17.06 16.25
CA ALA A 308 -7.04 -17.67 15.16
C ALA A 308 -6.12 -18.81 15.62
N ARG A 309 -5.59 -18.74 16.84
CA ARG A 309 -4.57 -19.66 17.36
C ARG A 309 -4.91 -21.14 17.20
N PRO A 310 -6.09 -21.64 17.59
CA PRO A 310 -6.40 -23.07 17.45
C PRO A 310 -6.36 -23.56 15.99
N PHE A 311 -6.72 -22.70 15.05
CA PHE A 311 -6.66 -22.99 13.61
C PHE A 311 -5.21 -23.02 13.14
N ALA A 312 -4.41 -22.04 13.52
CA ALA A 312 -3.01 -21.94 13.15
C ALA A 312 -2.17 -23.10 13.72
N GLU A 313 -2.40 -23.48 14.97
CA GLU A 313 -1.72 -24.62 15.60
C GLU A 313 -2.05 -25.93 14.89
N ARG A 314 -3.30 -26.14 14.52
CA ARG A 314 -3.72 -27.29 13.71
C ARG A 314 -3.07 -27.27 12.33
N ASP A 315 -3.10 -26.14 11.64
CA ASP A 315 -2.53 -25.99 10.30
C ASP A 315 -1.02 -26.25 10.30
N TYR A 316 -0.31 -25.73 11.30
CA TYR A 316 1.13 -25.94 11.43
C TYR A 316 1.47 -27.40 11.81
N ALA A 317 0.75 -28.00 12.77
CA ALA A 317 0.96 -29.40 13.17
C ALA A 317 0.74 -30.36 11.98
N GLU A 318 -0.28 -30.11 11.18
CA GLU A 318 -0.52 -30.90 9.97
C GLU A 318 0.60 -30.75 8.96
N LEU A 319 1.10 -29.53 8.75
CA LEU A 319 2.21 -29.25 7.83
C LEU A 319 3.49 -29.98 8.27
N VAL A 320 3.80 -29.96 9.57
CA VAL A 320 4.95 -30.68 10.16
C VAL A 320 4.85 -32.20 9.93
N ILE A 321 3.68 -32.78 10.17
CA ILE A 321 3.43 -34.22 9.93
C ILE A 321 3.60 -34.54 8.44
N PHE A 322 2.99 -33.76 7.56
CA PHE A 322 3.10 -33.95 6.12
C PHE A 322 4.55 -33.83 5.61
N ALA A 323 5.29 -32.82 6.09
CA ALA A 323 6.69 -32.61 5.70
C ALA A 323 7.57 -33.80 6.09
N ARG A 324 7.38 -34.34 7.30
CA ARG A 324 8.11 -35.51 7.79
C ARG A 324 7.75 -36.80 7.03
N ASP A 325 6.44 -37.07 6.86
CA ASP A 325 5.97 -38.38 6.39
C ASP A 325 5.97 -38.51 4.87
N GLU A 326 5.91 -37.38 4.11
CA GLU A 326 5.75 -37.40 2.67
C GLU A 326 6.87 -36.67 1.90
N LEU A 327 7.63 -35.81 2.59
CA LEU A 327 8.70 -35.02 1.95
C LEU A 327 10.10 -35.37 2.49
N ASP A 328 10.21 -36.37 3.37
CA ASP A 328 11.45 -36.77 4.03
C ASP A 328 12.17 -35.61 4.77
N LEU A 329 11.41 -34.62 5.24
CA LEU A 329 11.92 -33.49 6.02
C LEU A 329 11.76 -33.79 7.51
N ALA A 330 12.80 -34.36 8.14
CA ALA A 330 12.78 -34.69 9.56
C ALA A 330 12.47 -33.48 10.46
N GLU A 331 12.87 -32.28 10.03
CA GLU A 331 12.60 -31.00 10.66
C GLU A 331 12.14 -30.01 9.59
N LEU A 332 11.00 -29.37 9.82
CA LEU A 332 10.45 -28.34 8.96
C LEU A 332 11.10 -26.98 9.30
N ALA A 333 12.03 -26.55 8.49
CA ALA A 333 12.68 -25.25 8.65
C ALA A 333 11.86 -24.13 7.98
N ALA A 334 12.17 -22.87 8.31
CA ALA A 334 11.46 -21.71 7.78
C ALA A 334 11.48 -21.65 6.22
N TRP A 335 12.57 -22.05 5.59
CA TRP A 335 12.71 -22.13 4.13
C TRP A 335 11.99 -23.32 3.49
N ASP A 336 11.46 -24.23 4.26
CA ASP A 336 10.68 -25.37 3.77
C ASP A 336 9.17 -25.09 3.78
N LEU A 337 8.71 -24.05 4.52
CA LEU A 337 7.29 -23.78 4.74
C LEU A 337 6.50 -23.60 3.45
N SER A 338 6.93 -22.71 2.57
CA SER A 338 6.25 -22.46 1.30
C SER A 338 6.22 -23.68 0.39
N TYR A 339 7.33 -24.43 0.34
CA TYR A 339 7.43 -25.68 -0.42
C TYR A 339 6.49 -26.76 0.12
N ALA A 340 6.54 -27.02 1.41
CA ALA A 340 5.68 -28.01 2.06
C ALA A 340 4.20 -27.63 1.97
N SER A 341 3.88 -26.35 2.14
CA SER A 341 2.52 -25.83 2.01
C SER A 341 1.95 -26.04 0.60
N GLU A 342 2.73 -25.74 -0.45
CA GLU A 342 2.29 -25.93 -1.83
C GLU A 342 2.08 -27.41 -2.16
N LYS A 343 2.97 -28.31 -1.70
CA LYS A 343 2.82 -29.76 -1.86
C LYS A 343 1.59 -30.30 -1.10
N LEU A 344 1.35 -29.84 0.13
CA LEU A 344 0.16 -30.23 0.92
C LEU A 344 -1.13 -29.71 0.29
N LYS A 345 -1.13 -28.45 -0.20
CA LYS A 345 -2.26 -27.84 -0.92
C LYS A 345 -2.60 -28.66 -2.18
N ALA A 346 -1.60 -28.96 -2.98
CA ALA A 346 -1.76 -29.76 -4.19
C ALA A 346 -2.30 -31.17 -3.88
N ARG A 347 -1.79 -31.84 -2.85
CA ARG A 347 -2.27 -33.16 -2.43
C ARG A 347 -3.72 -33.15 -1.93
N ARG A 348 -4.07 -32.16 -1.09
CA ARG A 348 -5.40 -32.07 -0.46
C ARG A 348 -6.50 -31.70 -1.44
N TYR A 349 -6.23 -30.74 -2.30
CA TYR A 349 -7.26 -30.14 -3.16
C TYR A 349 -7.13 -30.55 -4.63
N ALA A 350 -6.08 -31.30 -4.99
CA ALA A 350 -5.70 -31.57 -6.38
C ALA A 350 -5.70 -30.27 -7.23
N TYR A 351 -5.14 -29.20 -6.65
CA TYR A 351 -5.10 -27.84 -7.17
C TYR A 351 -3.66 -27.37 -7.28
N SER A 352 -3.33 -26.72 -8.37
CA SER A 352 -2.03 -26.12 -8.64
C SER A 352 -2.21 -24.66 -9.04
N GLU A 353 -1.52 -23.77 -8.37
CA GLU A 353 -1.43 -22.35 -8.72
C GLU A 353 -0.90 -22.16 -10.15
N GLN A 354 0.08 -22.97 -10.54
CA GLN A 354 0.68 -22.94 -11.88
C GLN A 354 -0.29 -23.42 -12.97
N GLU A 355 -1.22 -24.33 -12.65
CA GLU A 355 -2.27 -24.72 -13.56
C GLU A 355 -3.27 -23.58 -13.75
N LEU A 356 -3.70 -22.96 -12.67
CA LEU A 356 -4.63 -21.83 -12.69
C LEU A 356 -4.04 -20.62 -13.44
N LYS A 357 -2.77 -20.29 -13.19
CA LYS A 357 -2.03 -19.19 -13.83
C LYS A 357 -2.18 -19.21 -15.36
N ARG A 358 -2.20 -20.39 -15.99
CA ARG A 358 -2.38 -20.52 -17.44
C ARG A 358 -3.73 -20.06 -17.97
N TYR A 359 -4.70 -19.84 -17.08
CA TYR A 359 -6.03 -19.33 -17.41
C TYR A 359 -6.19 -17.84 -17.14
N LEU A 360 -5.18 -17.17 -16.56
CA LEU A 360 -5.24 -15.78 -16.11
C LEU A 360 -4.29 -14.87 -16.92
N PRO A 361 -4.47 -14.76 -18.26
CA PRO A 361 -3.68 -13.80 -19.03
C PRO A 361 -4.13 -12.37 -18.73
N GLU A 362 -3.19 -11.45 -18.70
CA GLU A 362 -3.36 -10.03 -18.34
C GLU A 362 -4.56 -9.38 -19.03
N ASP A 363 -4.67 -9.52 -20.35
CA ASP A 363 -5.72 -8.90 -21.13
C ASP A 363 -7.12 -9.32 -20.69
N LYS A 364 -7.29 -10.58 -20.32
CA LYS A 364 -8.57 -11.12 -19.82
C LYS A 364 -8.84 -10.69 -18.39
N VAL A 365 -7.80 -10.71 -17.53
CA VAL A 365 -7.92 -10.28 -16.14
C VAL A 365 -8.34 -8.82 -16.08
N ILE A 366 -7.65 -7.93 -16.81
CA ILE A 366 -7.99 -6.49 -16.85
C ILE A 366 -9.39 -6.27 -17.44
N ALA A 367 -9.72 -6.91 -18.55
CA ALA A 367 -11.05 -6.78 -19.13
C ALA A 367 -12.16 -7.29 -18.20
N GLY A 368 -11.90 -8.34 -17.42
CA GLY A 368 -12.82 -8.86 -16.42
C GLY A 368 -12.99 -7.94 -15.23
N LEU A 369 -11.90 -7.38 -14.71
CA LEU A 369 -11.92 -6.36 -13.66
C LEU A 369 -12.75 -5.14 -14.10
N PHE A 370 -12.52 -4.62 -15.29
CA PHE A 370 -13.26 -3.47 -15.79
C PHE A 370 -14.76 -3.79 -15.95
N ARG A 371 -15.11 -4.94 -16.51
CA ARG A 371 -16.50 -5.39 -16.62
C ARG A 371 -17.20 -5.52 -15.27
N LEU A 372 -16.51 -6.04 -14.24
CA LEU A 372 -17.03 -6.08 -12.88
C LEU A 372 -17.39 -4.67 -12.41
N VAL A 373 -16.44 -3.74 -12.49
CA VAL A 373 -16.59 -2.35 -12.04
C VAL A 373 -17.69 -1.62 -12.81
N GLU A 374 -17.75 -1.80 -14.11
CA GLU A 374 -18.82 -1.29 -14.98
C GLU A 374 -20.19 -1.81 -14.55
N THR A 375 -20.27 -3.11 -14.24
CA THR A 375 -21.51 -3.75 -13.82
C THR A 375 -22.02 -3.23 -12.48
N ILE A 376 -21.13 -3.14 -11.46
CA ILE A 376 -21.58 -2.81 -10.09
C ILE A 376 -21.64 -1.30 -9.83
N TYR A 377 -20.83 -0.48 -10.52
CA TYR A 377 -20.78 0.97 -10.26
C TYR A 377 -21.37 1.83 -11.39
N GLY A 378 -21.70 1.25 -12.54
CA GLY A 378 -22.34 1.96 -13.64
C GLY A 378 -21.45 2.99 -14.35
N VAL A 379 -20.16 2.69 -14.43
CA VAL A 379 -19.15 3.46 -15.17
C VAL A 379 -18.68 2.67 -16.39
N THR A 380 -17.90 3.28 -17.27
CA THR A 380 -17.18 2.61 -18.37
C THR A 380 -15.71 2.99 -18.35
N ILE A 381 -14.82 2.04 -18.73
CA ILE A 381 -13.38 2.21 -18.66
C ILE A 381 -12.77 2.00 -20.05
N PHE A 382 -12.00 2.96 -20.53
CA PHE A 382 -11.38 2.97 -21.84
C PHE A 382 -9.89 3.20 -21.76
N GLU A 383 -9.13 2.46 -22.55
CA GLU A 383 -7.71 2.77 -22.73
C GLU A 383 -7.56 4.06 -23.55
N ALA A 384 -6.66 4.94 -23.08
CA ALA A 384 -6.38 6.22 -23.68
C ALA A 384 -4.85 6.43 -23.74
N SER A 385 -4.42 7.54 -24.34
CA SER A 385 -3.00 7.89 -24.47
C SER A 385 -2.62 8.99 -23.51
N ALA A 386 -1.50 8.84 -22.80
CA ALA A 386 -0.87 9.86 -21.98
C ALA A 386 0.66 9.71 -22.08
N SER A 387 1.39 10.72 -21.61
CA SER A 387 2.83 10.59 -21.37
C SER A 387 3.07 9.62 -20.22
N VAL A 388 3.98 8.65 -20.40
CA VAL A 388 4.30 7.59 -19.44
C VAL A 388 5.80 7.53 -19.20
N TRP A 389 6.22 6.99 -18.05
CA TRP A 389 7.63 6.86 -17.65
C TRP A 389 8.30 5.58 -18.13
N HIS A 390 7.52 4.60 -18.59
CA HIS A 390 8.01 3.33 -19.10
C HIS A 390 7.06 2.76 -20.15
N PRO A 391 7.54 2.09 -21.22
CA PRO A 391 6.69 1.58 -22.31
C PRO A 391 5.61 0.58 -21.90
N SER A 392 5.78 -0.10 -20.75
CA SER A 392 4.78 -1.05 -20.23
C SER A 392 3.65 -0.38 -19.43
N VAL A 393 3.76 0.91 -19.15
CA VAL A 393 2.72 1.64 -18.43
C VAL A 393 1.56 1.94 -19.36
N ARG A 394 0.35 1.62 -18.91
CA ARG A 394 -0.90 1.87 -19.65
C ARG A 394 -1.69 2.97 -18.98
N PHE A 395 -2.51 3.68 -19.73
CA PHE A 395 -3.33 4.78 -19.25
C PHE A 395 -4.78 4.59 -19.63
N PHE A 396 -5.70 4.92 -18.70
CA PHE A 396 -7.14 4.68 -18.87
C PHE A 396 -7.97 5.87 -18.40
N GLN A 397 -9.17 6.00 -18.97
CA GLN A 397 -10.20 6.95 -18.58
C GLN A 397 -11.43 6.20 -18.04
N VAL A 398 -12.00 6.73 -16.95
CA VAL A 398 -13.28 6.28 -16.39
C VAL A 398 -14.34 7.32 -16.74
N ARG A 399 -15.47 6.86 -17.31
CA ARG A 399 -16.60 7.71 -17.70
C ARG A 399 -17.88 7.21 -17.08
N ASP A 400 -18.78 8.13 -16.78
CA ASP A 400 -20.11 7.79 -16.27
C ASP A 400 -21.05 7.28 -17.37
N GLY A 401 -22.28 6.89 -16.99
CA GLY A 401 -23.30 6.39 -17.93
C GLY A 401 -23.78 7.43 -18.97
N ALA A 402 -23.45 8.71 -18.80
CA ALA A 402 -23.69 9.78 -19.77
C ALA A 402 -22.47 10.03 -20.69
N GLY A 403 -21.35 9.36 -20.45
CA GLY A 403 -20.11 9.50 -21.19
C GLY A 403 -19.21 10.64 -20.69
N ALA A 404 -19.56 11.33 -19.58
CA ALA A 404 -18.74 12.36 -18.99
C ALA A 404 -17.52 11.75 -18.29
N LEU A 405 -16.36 12.43 -18.34
CA LEU A 405 -15.15 12.02 -17.64
C LEU A 405 -15.37 12.06 -16.14
N VAL A 406 -15.02 10.98 -15.46
CA VAL A 406 -15.07 10.84 -13.99
C VAL A 406 -13.68 10.94 -13.40
N GLY A 407 -12.72 10.22 -13.98
CA GLY A 407 -11.32 10.19 -13.54
C GLY A 407 -10.43 9.44 -14.51
N GLU A 408 -9.13 9.42 -14.25
CA GLU A 408 -8.12 8.81 -15.11
C GLU A 408 -7.07 8.08 -14.26
N PHE A 409 -6.39 7.08 -14.83
CA PHE A 409 -5.37 6.36 -14.08
C PHE A 409 -4.28 5.75 -14.95
N TYR A 410 -3.11 5.58 -14.33
CA TYR A 410 -1.98 4.86 -14.87
C TYR A 410 -1.90 3.47 -14.25
N PHE A 411 -1.63 2.46 -15.08
CA PHE A 411 -1.28 1.10 -14.65
C PHE A 411 0.19 0.82 -14.94
N ASP A 412 0.99 0.68 -13.88
CA ASP A 412 2.37 0.19 -13.92
C ASP A 412 2.44 -1.17 -13.23
N LEU A 413 2.20 -2.24 -13.97
CA LEU A 413 1.88 -3.55 -13.40
C LEU A 413 3.10 -4.43 -13.12
N TYR A 414 4.20 -4.28 -13.88
CA TYR A 414 5.27 -5.27 -13.86
C TYR A 414 6.44 -4.92 -12.96
N ALA A 415 7.00 -5.97 -12.32
CA ALA A 415 8.27 -5.87 -11.64
C ALA A 415 9.42 -5.61 -12.64
N ARG A 416 10.35 -4.73 -12.28
CA ARG A 416 11.55 -4.42 -13.05
C ARG A 416 12.66 -3.85 -12.17
N GLU A 417 13.87 -3.78 -12.72
CA GLU A 417 15.00 -3.13 -12.05
C GLU A 417 14.74 -1.64 -11.84
N GLY A 418 15.19 -1.10 -10.70
CA GLY A 418 14.98 0.29 -10.33
C GLY A 418 13.57 0.64 -9.87
N LYS A 419 12.64 -0.33 -9.81
CA LYS A 419 11.29 -0.14 -9.28
C LYS A 419 11.20 -0.70 -7.87
N GLN A 420 10.71 0.11 -6.94
CA GLN A 420 10.43 -0.26 -5.57
C GLN A 420 9.46 -1.45 -5.53
N GLY A 421 9.73 -2.42 -4.64
CA GLY A 421 8.89 -3.60 -4.45
C GLY A 421 7.56 -3.29 -3.78
N GLY A 422 6.66 -4.27 -3.80
CA GLY A 422 5.30 -4.13 -3.27
C GLY A 422 4.29 -3.67 -4.32
N ALA A 423 3.09 -3.30 -3.86
CA ALA A 423 2.04 -2.69 -4.67
C ALA A 423 1.44 -1.54 -3.88
N TRP A 424 1.01 -0.49 -4.58
CA TRP A 424 0.38 0.67 -3.96
C TRP A 424 -0.39 1.51 -4.98
N MET A 425 -1.36 2.25 -4.50
CA MET A 425 -1.98 3.36 -5.22
C MET A 425 -1.47 4.70 -4.68
N ASP A 426 -1.24 5.69 -5.56
CA ASP A 426 -0.91 7.06 -5.18
C ASP A 426 -1.80 8.05 -5.95
N ASP A 427 -2.15 9.19 -5.32
CA ASP A 427 -3.00 10.21 -5.92
C ASP A 427 -2.18 11.20 -6.76
N ALA A 428 -2.29 11.12 -8.07
CA ALA A 428 -1.60 12.03 -8.99
C ALA A 428 -2.23 13.42 -8.99
N ILE A 429 -3.55 13.48 -9.09
CA ILE A 429 -4.36 14.70 -9.11
C ILE A 429 -5.63 14.44 -8.28
N ASN A 430 -5.97 15.37 -7.41
CA ASN A 430 -7.19 15.28 -6.62
C ASN A 430 -8.35 16.00 -7.30
N ARG A 431 -9.58 15.48 -7.13
CA ARG A 431 -10.78 16.14 -7.62
C ARG A 431 -11.02 17.43 -6.84
N ARG A 432 -11.28 18.51 -7.55
CA ARG A 432 -11.70 19.80 -6.98
C ARG A 432 -12.43 20.66 -7.99
N LEU A 433 -13.21 21.63 -7.49
CA LEU A 433 -13.85 22.66 -8.30
C LEU A 433 -12.95 23.89 -8.37
N ILE A 434 -12.62 24.33 -9.60
CA ILE A 434 -11.80 25.53 -9.88
C ILE A 434 -12.54 26.40 -10.87
N ASP A 435 -12.90 27.62 -10.48
CA ASP A 435 -13.55 28.61 -11.38
C ASP A 435 -14.78 28.06 -12.11
N GLY A 436 -15.53 27.14 -11.48
CA GLY A 436 -16.72 26.50 -12.03
C GLY A 436 -16.43 25.22 -12.86
N GLU A 437 -15.17 24.87 -13.08
CA GLU A 437 -14.76 23.67 -13.80
C GLU A 437 -14.24 22.59 -12.84
N ILE A 438 -14.52 21.32 -13.14
CA ILE A 438 -14.02 20.18 -12.35
C ILE A 438 -12.63 19.78 -12.80
N GLN A 439 -11.66 19.86 -11.91
CA GLN A 439 -10.41 19.10 -12.02
C GLN A 439 -10.70 17.64 -11.69
N HIS A 440 -10.57 16.74 -12.69
CA HIS A 440 -10.82 15.33 -12.50
C HIS A 440 -9.68 14.63 -11.75
N PRO A 441 -9.99 13.63 -10.92
CA PRO A 441 -8.99 12.88 -10.18
C PRO A 441 -8.18 11.98 -11.12
N VAL A 442 -6.88 11.83 -10.79
CA VAL A 442 -5.98 10.90 -11.47
C VAL A 442 -5.26 10.06 -10.43
N ALA A 443 -5.11 8.75 -10.68
CA ALA A 443 -4.43 7.82 -9.80
C ALA A 443 -3.25 7.13 -10.49
N TYR A 444 -2.19 6.83 -9.73
CA TYR A 444 -1.15 5.88 -10.09
C TYR A 444 -1.45 4.55 -9.39
N MET A 445 -1.54 3.47 -10.16
CA MET A 445 -1.70 2.11 -9.61
C MET A 445 -0.46 1.30 -9.99
N ILE A 446 0.33 1.00 -8.99
CA ILE A 446 1.66 0.41 -9.14
C ILE A 446 1.64 -1.00 -8.55
N CYS A 447 2.08 -1.98 -9.34
CA CYS A 447 2.22 -3.37 -8.92
C CYS A 447 3.61 -3.90 -9.29
N ASN A 448 3.97 -5.07 -8.80
CA ASN A 448 5.18 -5.79 -9.15
C ASN A 448 4.85 -7.23 -9.57
N LEU A 449 3.91 -7.35 -10.51
CA LEU A 449 3.42 -8.61 -11.04
C LEU A 449 4.43 -9.23 -12.02
N SER A 450 4.22 -10.49 -12.35
CA SER A 450 5.04 -11.24 -13.31
C SER A 450 5.00 -10.60 -14.71
N PRO A 451 6.15 -10.22 -15.30
CA PRO A 451 6.19 -9.63 -16.63
C PRO A 451 5.91 -10.68 -17.71
N PRO A 452 5.54 -10.28 -18.95
CA PRO A 452 5.41 -11.17 -20.07
C PRO A 452 6.74 -11.86 -20.38
N THR A 453 6.66 -13.12 -20.82
CA THR A 453 7.81 -13.87 -21.34
C THR A 453 7.91 -13.74 -22.85
N GLU A 454 9.11 -14.01 -23.43
CA GLU A 454 9.27 -14.00 -24.89
C GLU A 454 8.26 -14.91 -25.59
N GLY A 455 7.46 -14.31 -26.48
CA GLY A 455 6.48 -15.01 -27.32
C GLY A 455 5.12 -15.30 -26.69
N GLY A 456 4.86 -14.85 -25.46
CA GLY A 456 3.56 -15.05 -24.78
C GLY A 456 3.04 -13.82 -24.06
N PRO A 457 1.73 -13.76 -23.74
CA PRO A 457 1.17 -12.74 -22.88
C PRO A 457 1.68 -12.91 -21.43
N ALA A 458 1.65 -11.84 -20.63
CA ALA A 458 1.78 -11.97 -19.19
C ALA A 458 0.63 -12.83 -18.65
N THR A 459 0.93 -13.68 -17.68
CA THR A 459 -0.06 -14.47 -16.95
C THR A 459 0.15 -14.26 -15.45
N PHE A 460 -0.95 -14.11 -14.73
CA PHE A 460 -0.91 -13.80 -13.30
C PHE A 460 -1.24 -15.03 -12.45
N THR A 461 -0.62 -15.17 -11.31
CA THR A 461 -1.10 -16.07 -10.26
C THR A 461 -2.41 -15.53 -9.71
N HIS A 462 -3.17 -16.34 -8.96
CA HIS A 462 -4.39 -15.85 -8.31
C HIS A 462 -4.09 -14.77 -7.27
N ASP A 463 -2.98 -14.89 -6.53
CA ASP A 463 -2.53 -13.87 -5.58
C ASP A 463 -2.17 -12.55 -6.28
N GLU A 464 -1.56 -12.60 -7.48
CA GLU A 464 -1.30 -11.41 -8.30
C GLU A 464 -2.61 -10.76 -8.78
N VAL A 465 -3.64 -11.55 -9.09
CA VAL A 465 -4.98 -11.02 -9.42
C VAL A 465 -5.61 -10.36 -8.19
N ILE A 466 -5.51 -10.96 -7.01
CA ILE A 466 -5.99 -10.36 -5.76
C ILE A 466 -5.30 -9.01 -5.52
N THR A 467 -3.97 -8.94 -5.68
CA THR A 467 -3.21 -7.69 -5.56
C THR A 467 -3.69 -6.62 -6.53
N LEU A 468 -3.92 -6.97 -7.80
CA LEU A 468 -4.44 -6.05 -8.81
C LEU A 468 -5.82 -5.50 -8.43
N PHE A 469 -6.72 -6.35 -7.92
CA PHE A 469 -8.05 -5.96 -7.46
C PHE A 469 -7.98 -5.06 -6.23
N HIS A 470 -7.05 -5.34 -5.32
CA HIS A 470 -6.76 -4.53 -4.16
C HIS A 470 -6.37 -3.10 -4.55
N GLU A 471 -5.32 -2.94 -5.35
CA GLU A 471 -4.86 -1.62 -5.79
C GLU A 471 -5.93 -0.87 -6.60
N PHE A 472 -6.71 -1.62 -7.38
CA PHE A 472 -7.84 -1.04 -8.10
C PHE A 472 -8.95 -0.55 -7.16
N GLY A 473 -9.15 -1.20 -6.01
CA GLY A 473 -10.08 -0.76 -4.96
C GLY A 473 -9.70 0.61 -4.39
N HIS A 474 -8.42 0.85 -4.10
CA HIS A 474 -7.90 2.18 -3.75
C HIS A 474 -8.11 3.19 -4.89
N GLY A 475 -7.78 2.77 -6.14
CA GLY A 475 -8.01 3.59 -7.31
C GLY A 475 -9.47 4.01 -7.47
N LEU A 476 -10.42 3.10 -7.25
CA LEU A 476 -11.85 3.41 -7.29
C LEU A 476 -12.25 4.44 -6.23
N HIS A 477 -11.68 4.37 -5.03
CA HIS A 477 -11.92 5.36 -3.97
C HIS A 477 -11.44 6.74 -4.40
N GLN A 478 -10.26 6.84 -5.02
CA GLN A 478 -9.72 8.10 -5.57
C GLN A 478 -10.56 8.61 -6.75
N LEU A 479 -10.95 7.73 -7.68
CA LEU A 479 -11.53 8.13 -8.96
C LEU A 479 -13.04 8.41 -8.90
N LEU A 480 -13.80 7.65 -8.09
CA LEU A 480 -15.26 7.75 -8.05
C LEU A 480 -15.78 8.80 -7.04
N THR A 481 -14.89 9.55 -6.43
CA THR A 481 -15.28 10.64 -5.52
C THR A 481 -16.14 11.69 -6.21
N ARG A 482 -17.14 12.21 -5.48
CA ARG A 482 -17.95 13.37 -5.89
C ARG A 482 -17.67 14.59 -5.03
N VAL A 483 -16.65 14.54 -4.20
CA VAL A 483 -16.26 15.63 -3.31
C VAL A 483 -15.37 16.61 -4.08
N ASP A 484 -15.84 17.86 -4.20
CA ASP A 484 -15.15 18.94 -4.94
C ASP A 484 -14.22 19.77 -4.04
N VAL A 485 -14.04 19.34 -2.78
CA VAL A 485 -13.21 20.01 -1.78
C VAL A 485 -11.89 19.26 -1.64
N PRO A 486 -10.75 19.87 -1.97
CA PRO A 486 -9.43 19.24 -1.80
C PRO A 486 -9.17 18.92 -0.31
N GLY A 487 -8.30 17.93 -0.07
CA GLY A 487 -7.97 17.48 1.29
C GLY A 487 -9.00 16.55 1.96
N VAL A 488 -10.20 16.42 1.37
CA VAL A 488 -11.24 15.45 1.78
C VAL A 488 -11.87 14.75 0.56
N SER A 489 -11.26 14.89 -0.60
CA SER A 489 -11.70 14.30 -1.86
C SER A 489 -10.96 12.99 -2.13
N GLY A 490 -11.64 11.98 -2.66
CA GLY A 490 -11.06 10.67 -2.94
C GLY A 490 -10.55 10.01 -1.67
N ILE A 491 -9.30 9.58 -1.69
CA ILE A 491 -8.64 8.94 -0.55
C ILE A 491 -8.21 9.95 0.53
N GLN A 492 -8.11 11.24 0.18
CA GLN A 492 -7.66 12.28 1.09
C GLN A 492 -8.64 12.51 2.25
N GLY A 493 -8.11 12.64 3.48
CA GLY A 493 -8.90 12.89 4.68
C GLY A 493 -9.72 11.69 5.20
N VAL A 494 -9.62 10.53 4.55
CA VAL A 494 -10.17 9.27 5.05
C VAL A 494 -9.32 8.80 6.24
N GLU A 495 -9.94 8.30 7.28
CA GLU A 495 -9.23 7.69 8.41
C GLU A 495 -8.37 6.52 7.94
N TRP A 496 -7.06 6.56 8.28
CA TRP A 496 -6.08 5.63 7.73
C TRP A 496 -6.37 4.15 8.04
N ASP A 497 -7.03 3.87 9.14
CA ASP A 497 -7.49 2.54 9.50
C ASP A 497 -8.79 2.09 8.82
N ALA A 498 -9.37 2.96 8.00
CA ALA A 498 -10.45 2.62 7.07
C ALA A 498 -10.02 2.64 5.59
N VAL A 499 -8.81 3.14 5.28
CA VAL A 499 -8.36 3.34 3.91
C VAL A 499 -8.35 2.06 3.08
N GLU A 500 -8.11 0.90 3.75
CA GLU A 500 -8.10 -0.42 3.13
C GLU A 500 -9.51 -1.01 2.90
N LEU A 501 -10.58 -0.35 3.32
CA LEU A 501 -11.94 -0.86 3.11
C LEU A 501 -12.26 -1.09 1.62
N PRO A 502 -12.05 -0.15 0.69
CA PRO A 502 -12.36 -0.37 -0.72
C PRO A 502 -11.43 -1.38 -1.40
N SER A 503 -10.15 -1.42 -1.02
CA SER A 503 -9.16 -2.33 -1.60
C SER A 503 -9.46 -3.78 -1.22
N GLN A 504 -9.57 -4.08 0.06
CA GLN A 504 -9.90 -5.41 0.57
C GLN A 504 -11.32 -5.86 0.18
N PHE A 505 -12.24 -4.90 -0.01
CA PHE A 505 -13.57 -5.21 -0.53
C PHE A 505 -13.49 -5.81 -1.94
N MET A 506 -12.67 -5.26 -2.83
CA MET A 506 -12.51 -5.75 -4.20
C MET A 506 -11.88 -7.15 -4.26
N GLU A 507 -11.02 -7.51 -3.31
CA GLU A 507 -10.41 -8.84 -3.23
C GLU A 507 -11.43 -9.98 -3.17
N ASN A 508 -12.60 -9.76 -2.54
CA ASN A 508 -13.64 -10.78 -2.41
C ASN A 508 -14.13 -11.29 -3.77
N TYR A 509 -14.17 -10.44 -4.79
CA TYR A 509 -14.60 -10.79 -6.12
C TYR A 509 -13.68 -11.79 -6.84
N CYS A 510 -12.40 -11.87 -6.43
CA CYS A 510 -11.45 -12.85 -6.96
C CYS A 510 -11.81 -14.30 -6.60
N TRP A 511 -12.78 -14.51 -5.72
CA TRP A 511 -13.27 -15.82 -5.29
C TRP A 511 -14.67 -16.16 -5.84
N GLU A 512 -15.22 -15.30 -6.69
CA GLU A 512 -16.56 -15.46 -7.22
C GLU A 512 -16.54 -16.05 -8.65
N TRP A 513 -17.27 -17.15 -8.85
CA TRP A 513 -17.36 -17.80 -10.15
C TRP A 513 -17.88 -16.87 -11.25
N ASP A 514 -18.93 -16.09 -10.93
CA ASP A 514 -19.57 -15.20 -11.90
C ASP A 514 -18.67 -14.04 -12.32
N VAL A 515 -17.60 -13.79 -11.62
CA VAL A 515 -16.53 -12.85 -12.00
C VAL A 515 -15.42 -13.58 -12.76
N LEU A 516 -14.83 -14.63 -12.16
CA LEU A 516 -13.67 -15.30 -12.73
C LEU A 516 -13.92 -15.99 -14.06
N LYS A 517 -15.08 -16.61 -14.27
CA LYS A 517 -15.38 -17.34 -15.51
C LYS A 517 -15.19 -16.51 -16.78
N ASP A 518 -15.43 -15.20 -16.68
CA ASP A 518 -15.40 -14.27 -17.81
C ASP A 518 -14.06 -13.52 -17.96
N MET A 519 -13.13 -13.72 -17.03
CA MET A 519 -11.80 -13.09 -17.04
C MET A 519 -10.67 -14.10 -17.24
N THR A 520 -10.98 -15.25 -17.85
CA THR A 520 -10.04 -16.35 -18.03
C THR A 520 -9.98 -16.81 -19.49
N ALA A 521 -8.78 -17.25 -19.91
CA ALA A 521 -8.57 -17.94 -21.19
C ALA A 521 -7.27 -18.75 -21.10
N TYR A 522 -7.31 -20.03 -21.43
CA TYR A 522 -6.11 -20.88 -21.44
C TYR A 522 -5.09 -20.40 -22.49
N VAL A 523 -3.86 -20.13 -22.07
CA VAL A 523 -2.78 -19.63 -22.95
C VAL A 523 -1.79 -20.70 -23.38
N GLY A 524 -1.88 -21.94 -22.85
CA GLY A 524 -1.02 -23.05 -23.25
C GLY A 524 -1.33 -23.51 -24.69
N ASP A 525 -0.42 -24.33 -25.23
CA ASP A 525 -0.60 -24.93 -26.53
C ASP A 525 -1.68 -26.02 -26.54
N GLY A 526 -2.21 -26.32 -27.74
CA GLY A 526 -3.15 -27.40 -27.97
C GLY A 526 -4.62 -26.97 -28.10
N PRO A 527 -5.55 -27.93 -28.13
CA PRO A 527 -6.96 -27.68 -28.44
C PRO A 527 -7.71 -26.89 -27.36
N GLN A 528 -7.10 -26.72 -26.16
CA GLN A 528 -7.70 -25.97 -25.08
C GLN A 528 -7.38 -24.45 -25.14
N ARG A 529 -6.51 -24.03 -26.03
CA ARG A 529 -6.13 -22.61 -26.15
C ARG A 529 -7.36 -21.73 -26.36
N GLY A 530 -7.47 -20.67 -25.53
CA GLY A 530 -8.61 -19.75 -25.53
C GLY A 530 -9.85 -20.26 -24.78
N THR A 531 -9.84 -21.47 -24.23
CA THR A 531 -10.98 -21.95 -23.43
C THR A 531 -10.99 -21.29 -22.06
N PRO A 532 -12.17 -20.98 -21.47
CA PRO A 532 -12.28 -20.42 -20.14
C PRO A 532 -11.88 -21.42 -19.05
N LEU A 533 -11.67 -20.94 -17.84
CA LEU A 533 -11.40 -21.75 -16.66
C LEU A 533 -12.47 -22.83 -16.47
N PRO A 534 -12.11 -24.12 -16.36
CA PRO A 534 -13.07 -25.17 -16.04
C PRO A 534 -13.68 -24.99 -14.65
N ARG A 535 -14.99 -25.18 -14.53
CA ARG A 535 -15.68 -25.10 -13.23
C ARG A 535 -15.05 -26.00 -12.18
N ALA A 536 -14.62 -27.20 -12.57
CA ALA A 536 -13.97 -28.14 -11.65
C ALA A 536 -12.64 -27.61 -11.08
N LEU A 537 -11.86 -26.83 -11.85
CA LEU A 537 -10.63 -26.20 -11.35
C LEU A 537 -10.94 -25.04 -10.42
N PHE A 538 -11.95 -24.23 -10.75
CA PHE A 538 -12.45 -23.20 -9.85
C PHE A 538 -12.94 -23.78 -8.50
N ASP A 539 -13.69 -24.87 -8.50
CA ASP A 539 -14.20 -25.50 -7.28
C ASP A 539 -13.05 -26.00 -6.40
N LYS A 540 -11.97 -26.51 -6.99
CA LYS A 540 -10.74 -26.89 -6.28
C LYS A 540 -10.04 -25.66 -5.67
N MET A 541 -9.88 -24.59 -6.44
CA MET A 541 -9.33 -23.32 -5.97
C MET A 541 -10.15 -22.79 -4.79
N ARG A 542 -11.46 -22.75 -4.91
CA ARG A 542 -12.36 -22.27 -3.86
C ARG A 542 -12.31 -23.13 -2.60
N ALA A 543 -12.18 -24.45 -2.74
CA ALA A 543 -11.98 -25.35 -1.60
C ALA A 543 -10.66 -25.07 -0.86
N ALA A 544 -9.64 -24.59 -1.57
CA ALA A 544 -8.35 -24.21 -0.99
C ALA A 544 -8.30 -22.77 -0.40
N LYS A 545 -9.38 -21.97 -0.54
CA LYS A 545 -9.41 -20.54 -0.15
C LYS A 545 -8.89 -20.32 1.29
N ASN A 546 -9.34 -21.13 2.23
CA ASN A 546 -9.00 -20.98 3.64
C ASN A 546 -7.87 -21.92 4.10
N PHE A 547 -7.06 -22.43 3.13
CA PHE A 547 -5.92 -23.27 3.44
C PHE A 547 -4.88 -22.45 4.22
N GLN A 548 -4.59 -22.91 5.45
CA GLN A 548 -3.65 -22.25 6.38
C GLN A 548 -4.00 -20.79 6.73
N SER A 549 -5.28 -20.39 6.62
CA SER A 549 -5.74 -19.04 6.96
C SER A 549 -5.44 -18.67 8.43
N GLY A 550 -5.42 -19.63 9.34
CA GLY A 550 -5.04 -19.43 10.74
C GLY A 550 -3.59 -18.95 10.89
N MET A 551 -2.67 -19.61 10.20
CA MET A 551 -1.25 -19.22 10.18
C MET A 551 -1.05 -17.83 9.55
N ALA A 552 -1.72 -17.57 8.43
CA ALA A 552 -1.66 -16.28 7.74
C ALA A 552 -2.18 -15.13 8.62
N LEU A 553 -3.32 -15.32 9.30
CA LEU A 553 -3.88 -14.32 10.20
C LEU A 553 -2.97 -14.05 11.40
N LEU A 554 -2.40 -15.08 12.04
CA LEU A 554 -1.45 -14.87 13.14
C LEU A 554 -0.19 -14.13 12.69
N ARG A 555 0.27 -14.33 11.45
CA ARG A 555 1.40 -13.55 10.90
C ARG A 555 1.06 -12.07 10.80
N GLN A 556 -0.12 -11.71 10.31
CA GLN A 556 -0.55 -10.31 10.25
C GLN A 556 -0.71 -9.69 11.64
N ILE A 557 -1.21 -10.45 12.60
CA ILE A 557 -1.32 -10.01 14.00
C ILE A 557 0.07 -9.81 14.63
N GLU A 558 1.05 -10.68 14.34
CA GLU A 558 2.45 -10.50 14.76
C GLU A 558 2.99 -9.16 14.32
N LEU A 559 2.81 -8.79 13.04
CA LEU A 559 3.29 -7.54 12.48
C LEU A 559 2.60 -6.33 13.11
N ALA A 560 1.27 -6.39 13.24
CA ALA A 560 0.48 -5.30 13.82
C ALA A 560 0.75 -5.10 15.32
N LEU A 561 0.95 -6.17 16.09
CA LEU A 561 1.34 -6.08 17.49
C LEU A 561 2.74 -5.51 17.66
N PHE A 562 3.69 -5.96 16.83
CA PHE A 562 5.05 -5.42 16.84
C PHE A 562 5.04 -3.92 16.59
N ASP A 563 4.37 -3.46 15.53
CA ASP A 563 4.24 -2.06 15.20
C ASP A 563 3.63 -1.24 16.36
N MET A 564 2.46 -1.65 16.83
CA MET A 564 1.78 -0.91 17.90
C MET A 564 2.61 -0.85 19.18
N LEU A 565 3.20 -1.96 19.62
CA LEU A 565 4.04 -2.01 20.84
C LEU A 565 5.35 -1.25 20.67
N LEU A 566 5.93 -1.20 19.48
CA LEU A 566 7.14 -0.46 19.17
C LEU A 566 6.94 1.05 19.44
N TYR A 567 5.77 1.57 19.11
CA TYR A 567 5.47 3.00 19.23
C TYR A 567 4.66 3.38 20.47
N ALA A 568 4.01 2.41 21.14
CA ALA A 568 3.30 2.64 22.39
C ALA A 568 4.18 2.41 23.63
N ASP A 569 4.84 1.26 23.70
CA ASP A 569 5.42 0.76 24.94
C ASP A 569 6.95 0.66 24.92
N TYR A 570 7.58 0.43 23.75
CA TYR A 570 9.04 0.32 23.68
C TYR A 570 9.73 1.64 23.95
N ASN A 571 10.75 1.62 24.84
CA ASN A 571 11.57 2.77 25.20
C ASN A 571 13.01 2.34 25.42
N PRO A 572 13.97 2.72 24.56
CA PRO A 572 15.37 2.33 24.71
C PRO A 572 16.08 2.94 25.94
N VAL A 573 15.51 3.99 26.54
CA VAL A 573 16.12 4.72 27.65
C VAL A 573 15.50 4.35 28.99
N ALA A 574 14.24 3.89 29.02
CA ALA A 574 13.57 3.46 30.24
C ALA A 574 13.70 1.95 30.43
N HIS A 575 13.53 1.46 31.68
CA HIS A 575 13.48 0.03 31.97
C HIS A 575 12.21 -0.60 31.39
N THR A 576 12.19 -0.82 30.06
CA THR A 576 11.18 -1.66 29.41
C THR A 576 11.64 -3.12 29.43
N PRO A 577 10.72 -4.10 29.30
CA PRO A 577 11.10 -5.51 29.24
C PRO A 577 12.02 -5.87 28.06
N TRP A 578 12.14 -4.98 27.08
CA TRP A 578 12.86 -5.23 25.82
C TRP A 578 14.05 -4.27 25.67
N ALA A 579 15.24 -4.83 25.46
CA ALA A 579 16.46 -4.04 25.30
C ALA A 579 16.62 -3.44 23.90
N THR A 580 16.01 -4.07 22.87
CA THR A 580 16.11 -3.68 21.47
C THR A 580 14.78 -3.91 20.75
N PRO A 581 14.54 -3.28 19.58
CA PRO A 581 13.38 -3.60 18.74
C PRO A 581 13.31 -5.08 18.34
N GLN A 582 14.47 -5.74 18.14
CA GLN A 582 14.51 -7.20 17.86
C GLN A 582 14.02 -8.00 19.07
N ALA A 583 14.40 -7.63 20.29
CA ALA A 583 13.93 -8.30 21.51
C ALA A 583 12.41 -8.14 21.70
N LEU A 584 11.85 -6.99 21.31
CA LEU A 584 10.40 -6.78 21.28
C LEU A 584 9.75 -7.68 20.24
N LEU A 585 10.27 -7.72 19.00
CA LEU A 585 9.74 -8.59 17.94
C LEU A 585 9.77 -10.07 18.37
N ASP A 586 10.85 -10.51 18.99
CA ASP A 586 10.96 -11.89 19.49
C ASP A 586 9.97 -12.18 20.63
N ALA A 587 9.67 -11.19 21.48
CA ALA A 587 8.64 -11.32 22.51
C ALA A 587 7.22 -11.42 21.90
N VAL A 588 6.92 -10.60 20.88
CA VAL A 588 5.65 -10.68 20.14
C VAL A 588 5.51 -12.03 19.44
N ARG A 589 6.56 -12.52 18.79
CA ARG A 589 6.59 -13.86 18.18
C ARG A 589 6.29 -14.96 19.20
N LYS A 590 6.89 -14.87 20.38
CA LYS A 590 6.63 -15.81 21.46
C LYS A 590 5.17 -15.75 21.95
N GLU A 591 4.54 -14.57 21.90
CA GLU A 591 3.14 -14.39 22.28
C GLU A 591 2.18 -14.99 21.23
N VAL A 592 2.40 -14.76 19.92
CA VAL A 592 1.39 -15.06 18.91
C VAL A 592 1.82 -16.03 17.81
N ALA A 593 3.10 -16.15 17.47
CA ALA A 593 3.54 -16.98 16.35
C ALA A 593 3.44 -18.47 16.68
N VAL A 594 3.06 -19.27 15.68
CA VAL A 594 3.11 -20.74 15.71
C VAL A 594 4.27 -21.29 14.88
N VAL A 595 4.79 -20.47 13.97
CA VAL A 595 5.91 -20.82 13.07
C VAL A 595 7.21 -20.29 13.65
N PRO A 596 8.19 -21.16 13.96
CA PRO A 596 9.51 -20.73 14.42
C PRO A 596 10.25 -19.90 13.33
N ARG A 597 10.94 -18.86 13.75
CA ARG A 597 11.81 -18.05 12.87
C ARG A 597 13.28 -18.35 13.15
N PRO A 598 14.12 -18.38 12.12
CA PRO A 598 15.55 -18.58 12.32
C PRO A 598 16.19 -17.39 13.04
N ALA A 599 17.26 -17.64 13.78
CA ALA A 599 17.97 -16.61 14.55
C ALA A 599 18.56 -15.47 13.69
N TYR A 600 18.75 -15.71 12.39
CA TYR A 600 19.20 -14.69 11.45
C TYR A 600 18.07 -13.83 10.86
N ASP A 601 16.80 -14.07 11.21
CA ASP A 601 15.67 -13.29 10.69
C ASP A 601 15.77 -11.83 11.16
N ARG A 602 15.85 -10.92 10.20
CA ARG A 602 15.92 -9.46 10.38
C ARG A 602 14.76 -8.77 9.68
N PHE A 603 13.59 -9.41 9.64
CA PHE A 603 12.40 -8.93 8.92
C PHE A 603 12.15 -7.42 9.11
N MET A 604 12.32 -6.89 10.33
CA MET A 604 12.06 -5.47 10.60
C MET A 604 12.95 -4.51 9.80
N HIS A 605 14.13 -4.95 9.31
CA HIS A 605 15.05 -4.12 8.53
C HIS A 605 14.55 -3.82 7.11
N SER A 606 13.54 -4.54 6.63
CA SER A 606 12.87 -4.30 5.34
C SER A 606 11.38 -3.96 5.50
N PHE A 607 10.95 -3.62 6.72
CA PHE A 607 9.54 -3.33 6.99
C PHE A 607 9.20 -1.86 6.74
N SER A 608 9.31 -1.41 5.49
CA SER A 608 9.10 -0.04 5.03
C SER A 608 7.78 0.56 5.50
N HIS A 609 6.71 -0.23 5.57
CA HIS A 609 5.37 0.22 6.01
C HIS A 609 5.40 1.06 7.28
N ILE A 610 6.16 0.63 8.29
CA ILE A 610 6.17 1.28 9.62
C ILE A 610 7.36 2.23 9.83
N PHE A 611 8.34 2.26 8.93
CA PHE A 611 9.49 3.14 9.05
C PHE A 611 9.45 4.33 8.09
N ASP A 612 8.99 4.16 6.85
CA ASP A 612 8.78 5.23 5.86
C ASP A 612 7.34 5.31 5.33
N GLY A 613 6.67 4.20 5.09
CA GLY A 613 5.40 4.06 4.35
C GLY A 613 4.13 4.59 5.02
N GLY A 614 4.20 5.36 6.11
CA GLY A 614 3.02 5.99 6.74
C GLY A 614 2.21 5.12 7.70
N TYR A 615 2.55 3.84 7.89
CA TYR A 615 1.85 2.90 8.76
C TYR A 615 2.42 2.79 10.18
N ALA A 616 3.24 3.73 10.63
CA ALA A 616 3.78 3.72 11.99
C ALA A 616 2.67 3.81 13.05
N ALA A 617 2.63 2.84 13.96
CA ALA A 617 1.50 2.58 14.86
C ALA A 617 0.15 2.58 14.11
N GLY A 618 0.16 2.00 12.91
CA GLY A 618 -0.95 2.00 11.99
C GLY A 618 -1.11 0.72 11.19
N TYR A 619 -0.20 -0.26 11.30
CA TYR A 619 -0.26 -1.51 10.54
C TYR A 619 -1.50 -2.37 10.90
N TYR A 620 -2.07 -2.17 12.07
CA TYR A 620 -3.34 -2.81 12.46
C TYR A 620 -4.49 -2.45 11.50
N SER A 621 -4.38 -1.35 10.77
CA SER A 621 -5.38 -0.85 9.81
C SER A 621 -5.81 -1.92 8.81
N TYR A 622 -4.89 -2.79 8.36
CA TYR A 622 -5.23 -3.92 7.48
C TYR A 622 -6.27 -4.86 8.09
N LYS A 623 -6.14 -5.19 9.38
CA LYS A 623 -7.11 -6.07 10.05
C LYS A 623 -8.35 -5.34 10.54
N TRP A 624 -8.23 -4.07 10.87
CA TRP A 624 -9.35 -3.21 11.20
C TRP A 624 -10.27 -2.99 9.99
N ALA A 625 -9.71 -2.61 8.86
CA ALA A 625 -10.45 -2.40 7.62
C ALA A 625 -10.98 -3.71 7.01
N GLU A 626 -10.33 -4.86 7.25
CA GLU A 626 -10.83 -6.16 6.81
C GLU A 626 -12.14 -6.52 7.51
N VAL A 627 -12.36 -6.10 8.77
CA VAL A 627 -13.67 -6.21 9.43
C VAL A 627 -14.72 -5.41 8.68
N LEU A 628 -14.39 -4.17 8.31
CA LEU A 628 -15.28 -3.30 7.54
C LEU A 628 -15.57 -3.90 6.16
N SER A 629 -14.56 -4.34 5.45
CA SER A 629 -14.63 -4.92 4.12
C SER A 629 -15.50 -6.20 4.10
N ALA A 630 -15.22 -7.15 4.99
CA ALA A 630 -15.96 -8.40 5.07
C ALA A 630 -17.45 -8.17 5.40
N ASP A 631 -17.74 -7.27 6.34
CA ASP A 631 -19.11 -6.97 6.71
C ASP A 631 -19.85 -6.14 5.62
N ALA A 632 -19.16 -5.26 4.90
CA ALA A 632 -19.70 -4.58 3.72
C ALA A 632 -20.02 -5.59 2.61
N TYR A 633 -19.10 -6.52 2.32
CA TYR A 633 -19.29 -7.53 1.28
C TYR A 633 -20.45 -8.49 1.61
N SER A 634 -20.72 -8.74 2.90
CA SER A 634 -21.84 -9.59 3.31
C SER A 634 -23.21 -9.07 2.81
N LEU A 635 -23.36 -7.77 2.54
CA LEU A 635 -24.57 -7.23 1.93
C LEU A 635 -24.71 -7.67 0.45
N PHE A 636 -23.60 -7.80 -0.26
CA PHE A 636 -23.60 -8.33 -1.63
C PHE A 636 -23.85 -9.85 -1.63
N GLU A 637 -23.35 -10.59 -0.64
CA GLU A 637 -23.70 -12.01 -0.47
C GLU A 637 -25.20 -12.20 -0.24
N GLU A 638 -25.85 -11.31 0.53
CA GLU A 638 -27.31 -11.32 0.82
C GLU A 638 -28.15 -10.94 -0.42
N ALA A 639 -27.70 -9.99 -1.24
CA ALA A 639 -28.48 -9.39 -2.33
C ALA A 639 -28.10 -9.88 -3.74
N GLY A 640 -27.00 -10.63 -3.84
CA GLY A 640 -26.35 -11.03 -5.09
C GLY A 640 -25.05 -10.27 -5.32
N VAL A 641 -23.95 -11.01 -5.52
CA VAL A 641 -22.58 -10.46 -5.57
C VAL A 641 -22.35 -9.43 -6.69
N LEU A 642 -23.12 -9.49 -7.76
CA LEU A 642 -23.08 -8.54 -8.88
C LEU A 642 -24.26 -7.54 -8.87
N SER A 643 -24.90 -7.32 -7.72
CA SER A 643 -26.06 -6.42 -7.60
C SER A 643 -25.70 -4.95 -7.91
N PRO A 644 -26.18 -4.35 -9.03
CA PRO A 644 -25.90 -2.95 -9.32
C PRO A 644 -26.51 -1.99 -8.29
N ALA A 645 -27.63 -2.39 -7.67
CA ALA A 645 -28.28 -1.56 -6.65
C ALA A 645 -27.45 -1.45 -5.38
N VAL A 646 -26.85 -2.55 -4.91
CA VAL A 646 -25.92 -2.54 -3.75
C VAL A 646 -24.63 -1.87 -4.14
N GLY A 647 -24.10 -2.11 -5.36
CA GLY A 647 -22.93 -1.45 -5.91
C GLY A 647 -23.06 0.06 -5.98
N ALA A 648 -24.21 0.56 -6.47
CA ALA A 648 -24.50 2.00 -6.49
C ALA A 648 -24.51 2.58 -5.07
N ARG A 649 -25.11 1.88 -4.09
CA ARG A 649 -25.09 2.30 -2.69
C ARG A 649 -23.68 2.31 -2.10
N PHE A 650 -22.85 1.29 -2.38
CA PHE A 650 -21.45 1.27 -1.94
C PHE A 650 -20.65 2.42 -2.57
N ARG A 651 -20.82 2.63 -3.88
CA ARG A 651 -20.22 3.77 -4.57
C ARG A 651 -20.62 5.09 -3.93
N ASP A 652 -21.93 5.32 -3.72
CA ASP A 652 -22.46 6.62 -3.29
C ASP A 652 -22.16 6.91 -1.80
N GLU A 653 -22.17 5.88 -0.93
CA GLU A 653 -21.99 6.05 0.52
C GLU A 653 -20.53 5.88 0.97
N ILE A 654 -19.69 5.12 0.26
CA ILE A 654 -18.28 4.88 0.62
C ILE A 654 -17.34 5.63 -0.34
N LEU A 655 -17.35 5.26 -1.63
CA LEU A 655 -16.35 5.77 -2.58
C LEU A 655 -16.56 7.24 -2.91
N ALA A 656 -17.80 7.64 -3.21
CA ALA A 656 -18.12 9.00 -3.62
C ALA A 656 -18.01 10.02 -2.48
N SER A 657 -18.17 9.58 -1.24
CA SER A 657 -18.08 10.46 -0.06
C SER A 657 -16.65 10.83 0.32
N GLY A 658 -15.64 10.06 -0.11
CA GLY A 658 -14.24 10.30 0.24
C GLY A 658 -14.07 10.54 1.74
N GLY A 659 -13.21 11.49 2.12
CA GLY A 659 -12.99 11.93 3.51
C GLY A 659 -13.97 13.02 4.01
N SER A 660 -15.06 13.31 3.29
CA SER A 660 -15.99 14.40 3.65
C SER A 660 -16.82 14.15 4.92
N ARG A 661 -16.86 12.91 5.39
CA ARG A 661 -17.45 12.49 6.67
C ARG A 661 -16.63 11.34 7.24
N SER A 662 -16.87 10.94 8.50
CA SER A 662 -16.11 9.83 9.08
C SER A 662 -16.40 8.50 8.37
N ALA A 663 -15.41 7.60 8.38
CA ALA A 663 -15.55 6.26 7.80
C ALA A 663 -16.67 5.47 8.50
N MET A 664 -16.86 5.65 9.81
CA MET A 664 -17.96 5.04 10.56
C MET A 664 -19.32 5.52 10.05
N GLU A 665 -19.49 6.84 9.84
CA GLU A 665 -20.74 7.39 9.27
C GLU A 665 -21.00 6.86 7.87
N SER A 666 -19.98 6.79 7.03
CA SER A 666 -20.04 6.21 5.68
C SER A 666 -20.44 4.75 5.72
N PHE A 667 -19.83 3.96 6.60
CA PHE A 667 -20.16 2.55 6.77
C PHE A 667 -21.60 2.33 7.26
N VAL A 668 -22.04 3.09 8.27
CA VAL A 668 -23.41 3.02 8.80
C VAL A 668 -24.43 3.45 7.74
N ALA A 669 -24.15 4.47 6.95
CA ALA A 669 -25.02 4.88 5.83
C ALA A 669 -25.14 3.77 4.78
N PHE A 670 -24.04 3.06 4.50
CA PHE A 670 -24.05 1.91 3.58
C PHE A 670 -24.70 0.67 4.20
N ARG A 671 -24.28 0.24 5.41
CA ARG A 671 -24.70 -1.07 5.98
C ARG A 671 -25.97 -0.98 6.84
N GLY A 672 -26.35 0.23 7.32
CA GLY A 672 -27.50 0.47 8.21
C GLY A 672 -27.21 0.16 9.68
N ARG A 673 -25.98 -0.18 10.05
CA ARG A 673 -25.52 -0.48 11.41
C ARG A 673 -23.98 -0.40 11.50
N PRO A 674 -23.42 -0.35 12.71
CA PRO A 674 -21.97 -0.48 12.90
C PRO A 674 -21.42 -1.83 12.41
N PRO A 675 -20.10 -1.92 12.09
CA PRO A 675 -19.44 -3.14 11.60
C PRO A 675 -19.45 -4.27 12.64
N ARG A 676 -19.40 -5.52 12.16
CA ARG A 676 -19.35 -6.76 12.98
C ARG A 676 -18.23 -7.67 12.52
N LEU A 677 -17.64 -8.39 13.48
CA LEU A 677 -16.52 -9.31 13.24
C LEU A 677 -16.94 -10.64 12.58
N ASP A 678 -18.22 -10.99 12.62
CA ASP A 678 -18.71 -12.31 12.22
C ASP A 678 -18.40 -12.66 10.76
N ALA A 679 -18.52 -11.68 9.85
CA ALA A 679 -18.24 -11.87 8.44
C ALA A 679 -16.74 -12.19 8.21
N LEU A 680 -15.85 -11.48 8.86
CA LEU A 680 -14.40 -11.72 8.78
C LEU A 680 -14.05 -13.16 9.22
N LEU A 681 -14.55 -13.58 10.37
CA LEU A 681 -14.30 -14.94 10.87
C LEU A 681 -14.84 -16.01 9.91
N ARG A 682 -16.03 -15.80 9.35
CA ARG A 682 -16.62 -16.69 8.35
C ARG A 682 -15.77 -16.76 7.06
N HIS A 683 -15.34 -15.61 6.54
CA HIS A 683 -14.54 -15.54 5.32
C HIS A 683 -13.18 -16.24 5.48
N ASN A 684 -12.63 -16.21 6.69
CA ASN A 684 -11.38 -16.91 7.03
C ASN A 684 -11.58 -18.38 7.47
N GLY A 685 -12.81 -18.93 7.41
CA GLY A 685 -13.10 -20.31 7.80
C GLY A 685 -12.95 -20.59 9.30
N MET A 686 -13.03 -19.55 10.15
CA MET A 686 -12.80 -19.62 11.60
C MET A 686 -14.09 -19.62 12.43
N THR A 687 -15.19 -20.02 11.86
CA THR A 687 -16.41 -20.30 12.64
C THR A 687 -16.24 -21.61 13.39
N LEU A 688 -16.26 -21.54 14.72
CA LEU A 688 -16.38 -22.75 15.54
C LEU A 688 -17.73 -23.40 15.22
N ALA A 689 -17.72 -24.70 14.89
CA ALA A 689 -18.97 -25.46 14.82
C ALA A 689 -19.66 -25.33 16.17
N SER A 690 -20.87 -24.76 16.16
CA SER A 690 -21.73 -24.59 17.33
C SER A 690 -22.11 -25.93 17.92
#